data_3266915026842e4af803695981441b68
#
_entry.id   3266915026842e4af803695981441b68
#
_cell.length_a   1.000
_cell.length_b   1.000
_cell.length_c   1.000
_cell.angle_alpha   90.00
_cell.angle_beta   90.00
_cell.angle_gamma   90.00
#
_symmetry.space_group_name_H-M   'P 1'
#
loop_
_entity.id
_entity.type
_entity.pdbx_description
1 polymer ?
#
loop_
_entity_poly.entity_id
_entity_poly.type
_entity_poly.pdbx_seq_one_letter_code
_entity_poly.pdbx_strand_id
1 'polypeptide(L)'
;MKSFLRAIPKLSYALLAAFLIIMAIRTHNETTIALVLSSVIMFALCWLNAIHLLGAKTACKFVLIAVTIGWFAEHMGSSRGWFFGSYEYTDVLGWQLGDVPIVIPLMWFALCYIGYLMSNLIVWQDPIGSLKKSEGGMGIAAFTSFLAAAIVTAYDLAADPYMVYQLGAWVMKKTDGWWFGETLQGFFGWIFIAFVIIFSFHFSTRRRQLKPEAGFEKRHILLPISIYAFSMIFQMCVSVPVELRTIAVFAMGIPLLCALAGWRRWKPVATKNTNQNTEANIISVARLAQMQYIADPLADETIANILGPWNKALGAADQIQHWNKIAQINLQFKQWTNNQSLDSWQEVDGSLSADDRLTLQNFLRHGQILPEWADEKKIARSEELFMDYGALSCTLLFCSSLPECYVIPDLSAVLHAAGQLEQHTEHRIRSTAAMIFPIMLKGGLCQPNGSGVAQILKVRLIHATIRNLILRGSPEEAMRFLNDQRFLKGAGVITPITTTSFDSVYQVLFAHGWKIGDDGLPCNQEELAYTLLTFGYIFLRSMRILGLALSPSDEEAYLHTWNVVGHILGIQHELVADTMEQAKVLFAQMQKRGRANSYTPDPRPALGAALMNSMENVIPLRILKPFPVLLTRHLCGAMNAQDIGVSGRVSLFSRSLFALFMIVIGLIDGVVRFIFPEFSITRLITRILGYHFMSRLLMNQTRPLNLPEQLLNDTNDAIDSWSDDAKAPGWVNSIEKKFTSKGRWSGPLSR
;
A
#
# COMPACT_ATOMS: atom_id res chain seq x y z
N MET A 1 35.07 9.53 16.28
CA MET A 1 33.93 8.76 15.78
C MET A 1 33.46 9.25 14.42
N LYS A 2 33.18 10.56 14.20
CA LYS A 2 32.73 11.07 12.88
C LYS A 2 33.71 10.85 11.73
N SER A 3 35.04 10.97 11.98
CA SER A 3 36.09 10.69 10.97
C SER A 3 36.16 9.21 10.60
N PHE A 4 36.00 8.32 11.55
CA PHE A 4 35.97 6.87 11.33
C PHE A 4 34.76 6.46 10.48
N LEU A 5 33.54 6.96 10.79
CA LEU A 5 32.35 6.67 9.99
C LEU A 5 32.48 7.10 8.53
N ARG A 6 33.19 8.22 8.26
CA ARG A 6 33.50 8.67 6.88
C ARG A 6 34.52 7.78 6.14
N ALA A 7 35.36 7.06 6.88
CA ALA A 7 36.33 6.15 6.30
C ALA A 7 35.74 4.76 5.98
N ILE A 8 34.65 4.34 6.64
CA ILE A 8 34.07 3.02 6.49
C ILE A 8 33.80 2.64 5.02
N PRO A 9 33.17 3.48 4.17
CA PRO A 9 32.93 3.09 2.79
C PRO A 9 34.22 2.77 2.01
N LYS A 10 35.24 3.64 2.12
CA LYS A 10 36.51 3.42 1.43
C LYS A 10 37.20 2.13 1.88
N LEU A 11 37.22 1.88 3.19
CA LEU A 11 37.76 0.67 3.76
C LEU A 11 36.97 -0.58 3.32
N SER A 12 35.65 -0.50 3.28
CA SER A 12 34.82 -1.61 2.84
C SER A 12 35.05 -1.96 1.36
N TYR A 13 35.22 -0.96 0.47
CA TYR A 13 35.60 -1.22 -0.92
C TYR A 13 37.01 -1.83 -1.05
N ALA A 14 37.97 -1.38 -0.25
CA ALA A 14 39.30 -1.97 -0.24
C ALA A 14 39.28 -3.43 0.24
N LEU A 15 38.50 -3.73 1.28
CA LEU A 15 38.30 -5.10 1.76
C LEU A 15 37.60 -5.99 0.73
N LEU A 16 36.59 -5.47 0.00
CA LEU A 16 35.95 -6.23 -1.08
C LEU A 16 36.98 -6.54 -2.20
N ALA A 17 37.79 -5.57 -2.62
CA ALA A 17 38.83 -5.80 -3.60
C ALA A 17 39.84 -6.85 -3.14
N ALA A 18 40.31 -6.77 -1.88
CA ALA A 18 41.18 -7.76 -1.29
C ALA A 18 40.53 -9.17 -1.25
N PHE A 19 39.28 -9.24 -0.87
CA PHE A 19 38.50 -10.50 -0.89
C PHE A 19 38.49 -11.12 -2.28
N LEU A 20 38.19 -10.34 -3.32
CA LEU A 20 38.14 -10.81 -4.70
C LEU A 20 39.50 -11.33 -5.19
N ILE A 21 40.59 -10.61 -4.87
CA ILE A 21 41.92 -11.02 -5.23
C ILE A 21 42.28 -12.35 -4.56
N ILE A 22 41.98 -12.49 -3.25
CA ILE A 22 42.27 -13.73 -2.53
C ILE A 22 41.41 -14.88 -3.06
N MET A 23 40.12 -14.66 -3.34
CA MET A 23 39.26 -15.69 -3.94
C MET A 23 39.77 -16.13 -5.32
N ALA A 24 40.30 -15.21 -6.14
CA ALA A 24 40.96 -15.55 -7.41
C ALA A 24 42.24 -16.36 -7.20
N ILE A 25 43.04 -16.03 -6.20
CA ILE A 25 44.25 -16.84 -5.85
C ILE A 25 43.81 -18.25 -5.42
N ARG A 26 42.81 -18.38 -4.59
CA ARG A 26 42.30 -19.65 -4.08
C ARG A 26 41.76 -20.57 -5.19
N THR A 27 41.27 -20.05 -6.33
CA THR A 27 40.90 -20.91 -7.46
C THR A 27 42.05 -21.67 -8.09
N HIS A 28 43.29 -21.20 -7.91
CA HIS A 28 44.51 -21.79 -8.50
C HIS A 28 45.38 -22.46 -7.45
N ASN A 29 45.47 -21.91 -6.27
CA ASN A 29 46.33 -22.40 -5.18
C ASN A 29 45.65 -22.14 -3.83
N GLU A 30 45.02 -23.17 -3.29
CA GLU A 30 44.39 -23.10 -1.99
C GLU A 30 45.41 -23.30 -0.88
N THR A 31 45.51 -22.34 -0.01
CA THR A 31 46.40 -22.37 1.17
C THR A 31 45.62 -22.00 2.42
N THR A 32 45.99 -22.57 3.57
CA THR A 32 45.40 -22.24 4.88
C THR A 32 45.38 -20.72 5.11
N ILE A 33 46.48 -20.02 4.76
CA ILE A 33 46.57 -18.56 4.94
C ILE A 33 45.51 -17.85 4.08
N ALA A 34 45.36 -18.22 2.82
CA ALA A 34 44.41 -17.59 1.91
C ALA A 34 42.93 -17.88 2.37
N LEU A 35 42.66 -19.09 2.84
CA LEU A 35 41.38 -19.49 3.39
C LEU A 35 41.00 -18.69 4.65
N VAL A 36 41.89 -18.66 5.63
CA VAL A 36 41.71 -17.91 6.88
C VAL A 36 41.60 -16.40 6.61
N LEU A 37 42.44 -15.84 5.75
CA LEU A 37 42.44 -14.42 5.42
C LEU A 37 41.15 -14.01 4.70
N SER A 38 40.66 -14.80 3.75
CA SER A 38 39.36 -14.54 3.09
C SER A 38 38.20 -14.53 4.07
N SER A 39 38.20 -15.43 5.05
CA SER A 39 37.15 -15.51 6.10
C SER A 39 37.20 -14.31 7.04
N VAL A 40 38.40 -13.87 7.45
CA VAL A 40 38.61 -12.67 8.29
C VAL A 40 38.16 -11.39 7.55
N ILE A 41 38.49 -11.27 6.26
CA ILE A 41 38.10 -10.12 5.43
C ILE A 41 36.57 -10.11 5.26
N MET A 42 35.95 -11.25 5.02
CA MET A 42 34.49 -11.38 4.94
C MET A 42 33.82 -10.90 6.23
N PHE A 43 34.34 -11.35 7.39
CA PHE A 43 33.85 -10.88 8.69
C PHE A 43 34.03 -9.37 8.85
N ALA A 44 35.23 -8.84 8.61
CA ALA A 44 35.54 -7.43 8.79
C ALA A 44 34.67 -6.52 7.92
N LEU A 45 34.44 -6.89 6.64
CA LEU A 45 33.58 -6.14 5.73
C LEU A 45 32.15 -6.16 6.21
N CYS A 46 31.61 -7.32 6.57
CA CYS A 46 30.24 -7.45 7.09
C CYS A 46 30.07 -6.66 8.39
N TRP A 47 31.05 -6.68 9.29
CA TRP A 47 30.99 -5.94 10.55
C TRP A 47 31.04 -4.42 10.34
N LEU A 48 31.95 -3.92 9.48
CA LEU A 48 32.00 -2.50 9.13
C LEU A 48 30.70 -2.02 8.45
N ASN A 49 30.15 -2.83 7.54
CA ASN A 49 28.87 -2.53 6.91
C ASN A 49 27.75 -2.52 7.94
N ALA A 50 27.73 -3.48 8.87
CA ALA A 50 26.76 -3.53 9.96
C ALA A 50 26.86 -2.31 10.90
N ILE A 51 28.06 -1.83 11.21
CA ILE A 51 28.29 -0.59 11.98
C ILE A 51 27.65 0.60 11.24
N HIS A 52 27.89 0.69 9.93
CA HIS A 52 27.39 1.80 9.11
C HIS A 52 25.88 1.77 8.90
N LEU A 53 25.28 0.56 8.82
CA LEU A 53 23.83 0.38 8.60
C LEU A 53 23.03 0.39 9.90
N LEU A 54 23.50 -0.28 10.95
CA LEU A 54 22.73 -0.55 12.18
C LEU A 54 23.21 0.28 13.39
N GLY A 55 24.34 0.97 13.23
CA GLY A 55 25.04 1.65 14.33
C GLY A 55 25.95 0.70 15.13
N ALA A 56 27.04 1.22 15.67
CA ALA A 56 28.10 0.43 16.31
C ALA A 56 27.58 -0.47 17.44
N LYS A 57 26.74 0.06 18.34
CA LYS A 57 26.21 -0.74 19.48
C LYS A 57 25.35 -1.92 19.02
N THR A 58 24.55 -1.74 17.99
CA THR A 58 23.68 -2.78 17.43
C THR A 58 24.46 -3.81 16.64
N ALA A 59 25.45 -3.37 15.86
CA ALA A 59 26.34 -4.24 15.13
C ALA A 59 27.17 -5.13 16.07
N CYS A 60 27.78 -4.56 17.11
CA CYS A 60 28.50 -5.34 18.13
C CYS A 60 27.60 -6.35 18.86
N LYS A 61 26.34 -6.00 19.11
CA LYS A 61 25.37 -6.94 19.67
C LYS A 61 25.09 -8.11 18.73
N PHE A 62 24.97 -7.86 17.43
CA PHE A 62 24.77 -8.93 16.46
C PHE A 62 25.97 -9.86 16.40
N VAL A 63 27.20 -9.30 16.36
CA VAL A 63 28.46 -10.07 16.42
C VAL A 63 28.47 -10.94 17.68
N LEU A 64 28.18 -10.37 18.85
CA LEU A 64 28.18 -11.12 20.12
C LEU A 64 27.22 -12.29 20.10
N ILE A 65 25.99 -12.07 19.64
CA ILE A 65 24.96 -13.14 19.54
C ILE A 65 25.44 -14.23 18.57
N ALA A 66 25.91 -13.86 17.39
CA ALA A 66 26.27 -14.82 16.34
C ALA A 66 27.53 -15.61 16.71
N VAL A 67 28.55 -14.94 17.23
CA VAL A 67 29.81 -15.59 17.63
C VAL A 67 29.59 -16.53 18.81
N THR A 68 28.82 -16.10 19.83
CA THR A 68 28.56 -16.93 21.01
C THR A 68 27.72 -18.17 20.67
N ILE A 69 26.61 -17.99 19.97
CA ILE A 69 25.71 -19.11 19.59
C ILE A 69 26.40 -20.02 18.58
N GLY A 70 27.08 -19.43 17.55
CA GLY A 70 27.82 -20.21 16.56
C GLY A 70 28.94 -21.03 17.17
N TRP A 71 29.79 -20.41 18.01
CA TRP A 71 30.86 -21.14 18.70
C TRP A 71 30.31 -22.29 19.59
N PHE A 72 29.25 -22.02 20.35
CA PHE A 72 28.63 -23.02 21.20
C PHE A 72 28.07 -24.19 20.37
N ALA A 73 27.38 -23.90 19.28
CA ALA A 73 26.80 -24.94 18.41
C ALA A 73 27.89 -25.82 17.77
N GLU A 74 28.98 -25.21 17.30
CA GLU A 74 30.12 -25.90 16.69
C GLU A 74 30.87 -26.76 17.73
N HIS A 75 31.10 -26.20 18.93
CA HIS A 75 31.74 -26.95 20.01
C HIS A 75 30.91 -28.16 20.46
N MET A 76 29.57 -28.01 20.54
CA MET A 76 28.68 -29.14 20.83
C MET A 76 28.60 -30.13 19.65
N GLY A 77 28.73 -29.66 18.42
CA GLY A 77 28.80 -30.49 17.22
C GLY A 77 30.06 -31.37 17.24
N SER A 78 31.22 -30.75 17.32
CA SER A 78 32.53 -31.46 17.29
C SER A 78 32.71 -32.38 18.50
N SER A 79 32.39 -31.92 19.72
CA SER A 79 32.61 -32.69 20.95
C SER A 79 31.53 -33.75 21.24
N ARG A 80 30.26 -33.53 20.88
CA ARG A 80 29.12 -34.39 21.26
C ARG A 80 28.24 -34.85 20.11
N GLY A 81 28.50 -34.41 18.89
CA GLY A 81 27.69 -34.73 17.71
C GLY A 81 26.30 -34.07 17.70
N TRP A 82 26.11 -32.96 18.44
CA TRP A 82 24.87 -32.21 18.43
C TRP A 82 24.75 -31.36 17.16
N PHE A 83 23.56 -31.00 16.80
CA PHE A 83 23.17 -30.13 15.69
C PHE A 83 23.64 -30.61 14.31
N PHE A 84 24.95 -30.69 14.03
CA PHE A 84 25.50 -30.96 12.71
C PHE A 84 25.95 -32.40 12.48
N GLY A 85 25.91 -33.25 13.52
CA GLY A 85 26.49 -34.59 13.51
C GLY A 85 27.89 -34.60 14.11
N SER A 86 28.53 -35.79 14.10
CA SER A 86 29.87 -35.95 14.69
C SER A 86 30.95 -35.73 13.64
N TYR A 87 31.82 -34.73 13.87
CA TYR A 87 32.96 -34.40 13.02
C TYR A 87 34.12 -33.86 13.88
N GLU A 88 35.29 -33.79 13.30
CA GLU A 88 36.47 -33.25 13.93
C GLU A 88 37.16 -32.25 12.98
N TYR A 89 37.48 -31.06 13.49
CA TYR A 89 38.25 -30.06 12.75
C TYR A 89 39.67 -30.46 12.59
N THR A 90 40.27 -30.14 11.45
CA THR A 90 41.71 -30.29 11.18
C THR A 90 42.40 -28.95 11.34
N ASP A 91 43.72 -28.93 11.19
CA ASP A 91 44.56 -27.72 11.28
C ASP A 91 44.39 -26.77 10.06
N VAL A 92 43.65 -27.17 9.04
CA VAL A 92 43.43 -26.40 7.78
C VAL A 92 42.80 -25.02 8.05
N LEU A 93 42.02 -24.89 9.10
CA LEU A 93 41.33 -23.63 9.46
C LEU A 93 42.16 -22.78 10.49
N GLY A 94 43.37 -23.19 10.82
CA GLY A 94 44.27 -22.45 11.70
C GLY A 94 43.89 -22.58 13.19
N TRP A 95 44.11 -21.52 13.97
CA TRP A 95 43.98 -21.55 15.43
C TRP A 95 42.58 -21.89 15.91
N GLN A 96 42.50 -22.75 16.94
CA GLN A 96 41.25 -23.22 17.55
C GLN A 96 41.07 -22.66 18.96
N LEU A 97 39.81 -22.42 19.32
CA LEU A 97 39.38 -22.12 20.68
C LEU A 97 38.54 -23.30 21.20
N GLY A 98 39.13 -24.14 22.04
CA GLY A 98 38.63 -25.49 22.28
C GLY A 98 38.77 -26.34 21.01
N ASP A 99 37.72 -27.03 20.60
CA ASP A 99 37.71 -27.86 19.39
C ASP A 99 37.21 -27.11 18.14
N VAL A 100 37.10 -25.75 18.18
CA VAL A 100 36.52 -24.94 17.12
C VAL A 100 37.50 -23.92 16.58
N PRO A 101 37.78 -23.89 15.27
CA PRO A 101 38.64 -22.86 14.67
C PRO A 101 38.01 -21.46 14.84
N ILE A 102 38.82 -20.47 15.19
CA ILE A 102 38.35 -19.10 15.50
C ILE A 102 37.63 -18.45 14.32
N VAL A 103 37.97 -18.81 13.09
CA VAL A 103 37.32 -18.27 11.88
C VAL A 103 35.86 -18.70 11.72
N ILE A 104 35.45 -19.86 12.25
CA ILE A 104 34.11 -20.41 12.10
C ILE A 104 33.05 -19.54 12.79
N PRO A 105 33.16 -19.18 14.07
CA PRO A 105 32.24 -18.23 14.70
C PRO A 105 32.18 -16.85 14.01
N LEU A 106 33.28 -16.39 13.44
CA LEU A 106 33.31 -15.14 12.66
C LEU A 106 32.52 -15.28 11.35
N MET A 107 32.62 -16.44 10.69
CA MET A 107 31.84 -16.75 9.49
C MET A 107 30.34 -16.86 9.80
N TRP A 108 29.95 -17.44 10.95
CA TRP A 108 28.55 -17.46 11.38
C TRP A 108 27.97 -16.04 11.44
N PHE A 109 28.68 -15.07 12.00
CA PHE A 109 28.23 -13.70 11.97
C PHE A 109 28.08 -13.17 10.53
N ALA A 110 29.11 -13.34 9.70
CA ALA A 110 29.11 -12.78 8.35
C ALA A 110 27.98 -13.35 7.50
N LEU A 111 27.77 -14.67 7.50
CA LEU A 111 26.70 -15.35 6.77
C LEU A 111 25.33 -14.97 7.31
N CYS A 112 25.12 -14.97 8.64
CA CYS A 112 23.86 -14.54 9.24
C CYS A 112 23.54 -13.06 8.96
N TYR A 113 24.55 -12.18 8.90
CA TYR A 113 24.36 -10.78 8.53
C TYR A 113 23.97 -10.64 7.05
N ILE A 114 24.60 -11.35 6.14
CA ILE A 114 24.23 -11.39 4.72
C ILE A 114 22.81 -11.94 4.55
N GLY A 115 22.50 -13.07 5.20
CA GLY A 115 21.15 -13.64 5.20
C GLY A 115 20.10 -12.68 5.74
N TYR A 116 20.39 -11.96 6.83
CA TYR A 116 19.56 -10.91 7.41
C TYR A 116 19.28 -9.79 6.39
N LEU A 117 20.30 -9.28 5.71
CA LEU A 117 20.15 -8.24 4.70
C LEU A 117 19.30 -8.72 3.52
N MET A 118 19.64 -9.88 2.98
CA MET A 118 18.96 -10.44 1.81
C MET A 118 17.50 -10.76 2.11
N SER A 119 17.18 -11.39 3.23
CA SER A 119 15.79 -11.69 3.62
C SER A 119 14.96 -10.43 3.83
N ASN A 120 15.52 -9.38 4.46
CA ASN A 120 14.84 -8.11 4.61
C ASN A 120 14.59 -7.41 3.26
N LEU A 121 15.56 -7.45 2.34
CA LEU A 121 15.38 -6.92 0.99
C LEU A 121 14.30 -7.67 0.22
N ILE A 122 14.25 -8.99 0.34
CA ILE A 122 13.25 -9.83 -0.33
C ILE A 122 11.85 -9.54 0.21
N VAL A 123 11.70 -9.50 1.54
CA VAL A 123 10.37 -9.40 2.19
C VAL A 123 9.90 -7.94 2.26
N TRP A 124 10.79 -7.01 2.63
CA TRP A 124 10.43 -5.63 2.98
C TRP A 124 10.89 -4.60 1.96
N GLN A 125 11.76 -4.98 1.01
CA GLN A 125 12.45 -4.02 0.12
C GLN A 125 13.16 -2.91 0.91
N ASP A 126 13.63 -3.26 2.11
CA ASP A 126 14.36 -2.40 3.05
C ASP A 126 15.37 -3.26 3.82
N PRO A 127 16.68 -2.97 3.80
CA PRO A 127 17.71 -3.83 4.41
C PRO A 127 17.58 -3.94 5.94
N ILE A 128 16.89 -3.00 6.58
CA ILE A 128 16.69 -2.99 8.04
C ILE A 128 15.32 -3.54 8.44
N GLY A 129 14.33 -3.50 7.54
CA GLY A 129 12.94 -3.88 7.81
C GLY A 129 12.27 -2.98 8.87
N SER A 130 12.80 -1.78 9.12
CA SER A 130 12.46 -0.93 10.26
C SER A 130 11.09 -0.28 10.16
N LEU A 131 10.62 0.03 8.96
CA LEU A 131 9.37 0.75 8.75
C LEU A 131 8.10 -0.06 9.07
N LYS A 132 8.22 -1.39 9.17
CA LYS A 132 7.07 -2.30 9.33
C LYS A 132 7.13 -3.18 10.59
N LYS A 133 8.13 -3.01 11.44
CA LYS A 133 8.24 -3.79 12.70
C LYS A 133 7.08 -3.54 13.67
N SER A 134 6.38 -2.42 13.57
CA SER A 134 5.21 -2.13 14.40
C SER A 134 3.95 -2.87 13.96
N GLU A 135 3.87 -3.28 12.68
CA GLU A 135 2.67 -3.90 12.10
C GLU A 135 2.72 -5.43 12.08
N GLY A 136 3.91 -6.02 12.23
CA GLY A 136 4.13 -7.43 11.88
C GLY A 136 4.54 -8.35 13.01
N GLY A 137 4.16 -8.19 14.22
CA GLY A 137 4.30 -9.15 15.33
C GLY A 137 5.49 -10.15 15.30
N MET A 138 5.59 -11.02 16.30
CA MET A 138 6.63 -12.05 16.45
C MET A 138 6.65 -13.06 15.26
N GLY A 139 5.49 -13.33 14.64
CA GLY A 139 5.37 -14.27 13.54
C GLY A 139 6.14 -13.85 12.29
N ILE A 140 6.14 -12.55 11.97
CA ILE A 140 6.88 -12.04 10.80
C ILE A 140 8.39 -12.02 11.07
N ALA A 141 8.81 -11.68 12.30
CA ALA A 141 10.22 -11.79 12.68
C ALA A 141 10.71 -13.25 12.59
N ALA A 142 9.91 -14.22 12.99
CA ALA A 142 10.21 -15.63 12.84
C ALA A 142 10.32 -16.03 11.35
N PHE A 143 9.36 -15.60 10.52
CA PHE A 143 9.37 -15.89 9.08
C PHE A 143 10.62 -15.31 8.37
N THR A 144 10.93 -14.03 8.60
CA THR A 144 12.14 -13.41 8.00
C THR A 144 13.42 -14.04 8.50
N SER A 145 13.46 -14.47 9.76
CA SER A 145 14.61 -15.19 10.31
C SER A 145 14.75 -16.59 9.71
N PHE A 146 13.64 -17.28 9.45
CA PHE A 146 13.66 -18.57 8.77
C PHE A 146 14.12 -18.44 7.32
N LEU A 147 13.63 -17.44 6.59
CA LEU A 147 14.09 -17.16 5.23
C LEU A 147 15.60 -16.83 5.20
N ALA A 148 16.06 -16.03 6.16
CA ALA A 148 17.49 -15.73 6.28
C ALA A 148 18.30 -16.99 6.58
N ALA A 149 17.83 -17.85 7.46
CA ALA A 149 18.46 -19.14 7.77
C ALA A 149 18.53 -20.05 6.53
N ALA A 150 17.47 -20.10 5.71
CA ALA A 150 17.47 -20.84 4.45
C ALA A 150 18.52 -20.30 3.46
N ILE A 151 18.70 -18.96 3.39
CA ILE A 151 19.75 -18.34 2.55
C ILE A 151 21.15 -18.69 3.05
N VAL A 152 21.37 -18.71 4.35
CA VAL A 152 22.63 -19.15 4.96
C VAL A 152 22.90 -20.61 4.65
N THR A 153 21.92 -21.48 4.82
CA THR A 153 22.06 -22.92 4.52
C THR A 153 22.25 -23.17 3.02
N ALA A 154 21.66 -22.36 2.14
CA ALA A 154 21.91 -22.46 0.70
C ALA A 154 23.38 -22.19 0.31
N TYR A 155 24.06 -21.34 1.05
CA TYR A 155 25.52 -21.16 0.92
C TYR A 155 26.28 -22.43 1.32
N ASP A 156 25.89 -23.01 2.44
CA ASP A 156 26.53 -24.20 3.00
C ASP A 156 26.36 -25.45 2.12
N LEU A 157 25.18 -25.63 1.52
CA LEU A 157 24.88 -26.75 0.61
C LEU A 157 25.94 -27.02 -0.46
N ALA A 158 26.62 -25.99 -0.92
CA ALA A 158 27.66 -26.10 -1.92
C ALA A 158 29.07 -25.95 -1.33
N ALA A 159 29.21 -25.22 -0.19
CA ALA A 159 30.49 -24.97 0.46
C ALA A 159 30.95 -26.16 1.30
N ASP A 160 30.05 -26.84 2.01
CA ASP A 160 30.42 -27.90 2.94
C ASP A 160 31.06 -29.09 2.24
N PRO A 161 30.54 -29.68 1.14
CA PRO A 161 31.25 -30.74 0.42
C PRO A 161 32.63 -30.33 -0.10
N TYR A 162 32.83 -29.05 -0.48
CA TYR A 162 34.12 -28.54 -0.87
C TYR A 162 35.10 -28.52 0.31
N MET A 163 34.64 -28.04 1.47
CA MET A 163 35.46 -27.97 2.69
C MET A 163 35.83 -29.35 3.23
N VAL A 164 34.87 -30.31 3.20
CA VAL A 164 35.07 -31.69 3.69
C VAL A 164 35.95 -32.49 2.75
N TYR A 165 35.56 -32.60 1.47
CA TYR A 165 36.15 -33.60 0.56
C TYR A 165 37.31 -33.07 -0.27
N GLN A 166 37.40 -31.76 -0.51
CA GLN A 166 38.52 -31.19 -1.28
C GLN A 166 39.59 -30.58 -0.38
N LEU A 167 39.20 -29.86 0.68
CA LEU A 167 40.14 -29.22 1.57
C LEU A 167 40.49 -30.04 2.81
N GLY A 168 39.60 -30.99 3.20
CA GLY A 168 39.79 -31.70 4.45
C GLY A 168 39.79 -30.80 5.68
N ALA A 169 39.00 -29.71 5.66
CA ALA A 169 38.93 -28.74 6.75
C ALA A 169 38.33 -29.32 8.02
N TRP A 170 37.47 -30.31 7.87
CA TRP A 170 36.99 -31.19 8.94
C TRP A 170 36.69 -32.60 8.38
N VAL A 171 36.70 -33.58 9.26
CA VAL A 171 36.46 -34.98 8.92
C VAL A 171 35.13 -35.40 9.57
N MET A 172 34.19 -35.82 8.74
CA MET A 172 32.91 -36.36 9.20
C MET A 172 33.09 -37.81 9.67
N LYS A 173 32.51 -38.18 10.83
CA LYS A 173 32.53 -39.54 11.34
C LYS A 173 31.47 -40.43 10.65
N LYS A 174 30.44 -39.84 10.03
CA LYS A 174 29.44 -40.50 9.22
C LYS A 174 29.41 -39.85 7.85
N THR A 175 29.58 -40.65 6.79
CA THR A 175 29.64 -40.20 5.40
C THR A 175 28.60 -40.88 4.51
N ASP A 176 27.58 -41.47 5.14
CA ASP A 176 26.50 -42.24 4.48
C ASP A 176 25.25 -41.40 4.18
N GLY A 177 25.36 -40.09 4.30
CA GLY A 177 24.27 -39.16 3.98
C GLY A 177 23.95 -39.12 2.48
N TRP A 178 22.71 -38.89 2.16
CA TRP A 178 22.21 -38.86 0.77
C TRP A 178 22.66 -37.62 -0.03
N TRP A 179 23.16 -36.58 0.65
CA TRP A 179 23.64 -35.33 0.02
C TRP A 179 25.15 -35.29 0.04
N PHE A 180 25.80 -35.90 -0.96
CA PHE A 180 27.27 -35.97 -1.03
C PHE A 180 27.95 -36.39 0.29
N GLY A 181 27.32 -37.32 1.01
CA GLY A 181 27.80 -37.82 2.28
C GLY A 181 27.30 -37.06 3.51
N GLU A 182 26.68 -35.93 3.34
CA GLU A 182 26.09 -35.14 4.43
C GLU A 182 24.77 -35.72 4.90
N THR A 183 24.54 -35.62 6.22
CA THR A 183 23.32 -36.09 6.85
C THR A 183 22.23 -35.04 6.89
N LEU A 184 20.96 -35.46 6.92
CA LEU A 184 19.82 -34.57 7.17
C LEU A 184 19.97 -33.76 8.48
N GLN A 185 20.68 -34.32 9.46
CA GLN A 185 20.97 -33.65 10.72
C GLN A 185 21.80 -32.37 10.47
N GLY A 186 22.82 -32.42 9.62
CA GLY A 186 23.64 -31.25 9.25
C GLY A 186 22.77 -30.13 8.70
N PHE A 187 21.92 -30.42 7.72
CA PHE A 187 21.02 -29.40 7.15
C PHE A 187 20.08 -28.76 8.15
N PHE A 188 19.41 -29.57 8.95
CA PHE A 188 18.50 -29.03 9.98
C PHE A 188 19.26 -28.27 11.05
N GLY A 189 20.48 -28.67 11.36
CA GLY A 189 21.37 -27.97 12.27
C GLY A 189 21.71 -26.56 11.77
N TRP A 190 22.13 -26.44 10.52
CA TRP A 190 22.43 -25.15 9.89
C TRP A 190 21.22 -24.21 9.88
N ILE A 191 20.05 -24.70 9.41
CA ILE A 191 18.82 -23.91 9.43
C ILE A 191 18.46 -23.48 10.86
N PHE A 192 18.55 -24.40 11.83
CA PHE A 192 18.18 -24.13 13.20
C PHE A 192 19.09 -23.09 13.86
N ILE A 193 20.41 -23.26 13.77
CA ILE A 193 21.37 -22.35 14.39
C ILE A 193 21.32 -20.97 13.75
N ALA A 194 21.28 -20.87 12.41
CA ALA A 194 21.10 -19.61 11.71
C ALA A 194 19.80 -18.92 12.11
N PHE A 195 18.69 -19.68 12.21
CA PHE A 195 17.41 -19.16 12.68
C PHE A 195 17.51 -18.61 14.10
N VAL A 196 18.09 -19.36 15.03
CA VAL A 196 18.23 -18.94 16.44
C VAL A 196 19.06 -17.65 16.55
N ILE A 197 20.18 -17.55 15.83
CA ILE A 197 21.03 -16.34 15.79
C ILE A 197 20.23 -15.14 15.31
N ILE A 198 19.59 -15.25 14.14
CA ILE A 198 18.93 -14.11 13.48
C ILE A 198 17.64 -13.74 14.22
N PHE A 199 16.88 -14.72 14.71
CA PHE A 199 15.69 -14.47 15.49
C PHE A 199 16.01 -13.81 16.85
N SER A 200 17.08 -14.26 17.53
CA SER A 200 17.57 -13.61 18.76
C SER A 200 17.96 -12.16 18.53
N PHE A 201 18.61 -11.87 17.37
CA PHE A 201 18.92 -10.50 16.99
C PHE A 201 17.64 -9.69 16.75
N HIS A 202 16.68 -10.19 15.97
CA HIS A 202 15.39 -9.54 15.74
C HIS A 202 14.64 -9.28 17.05
N PHE A 203 14.57 -10.28 17.93
CA PHE A 203 13.93 -10.16 19.24
C PHE A 203 14.60 -9.09 20.09
N SER A 204 15.92 -9.04 20.10
CA SER A 204 16.70 -8.09 20.88
C SER A 204 16.60 -6.64 20.40
N THR A 205 16.21 -6.43 19.15
CA THR A 205 16.11 -5.11 18.50
C THR A 205 14.64 -4.67 18.27
N ARG A 206 13.65 -5.49 18.65
CA ARG A 206 12.22 -5.27 18.37
C ARG A 206 11.65 -3.92 18.82
N ARG A 207 12.19 -3.34 19.91
CA ARG A 207 11.75 -2.06 20.48
C ARG A 207 12.57 -0.86 19.98
N ARG A 208 13.55 -1.07 19.10
CA ARG A 208 14.44 0.00 18.63
C ARG A 208 14.11 0.34 17.17
N GLN A 209 13.98 1.61 16.87
CA GLN A 209 14.03 2.08 15.49
C GLN A 209 15.50 2.11 15.05
N LEU A 210 15.86 1.22 14.15
CA LEU A 210 17.19 1.17 13.55
C LEU A 210 17.19 2.17 12.37
N LYS A 211 18.21 3.01 12.31
CA LYS A 211 18.41 3.98 11.22
C LYS A 211 19.86 3.89 10.74
N PRO A 212 20.11 4.01 9.43
CA PRO A 212 21.45 4.11 8.91
C PRO A 212 22.21 5.31 9.48
N GLU A 213 23.51 5.16 9.67
CA GLU A 213 24.39 6.25 10.07
C GLU A 213 24.55 7.28 8.95
N ALA A 214 24.92 8.50 9.31
CA ALA A 214 25.11 9.59 8.35
C ALA A 214 26.18 9.21 7.30
N GLY A 215 25.85 9.41 6.02
CA GLY A 215 26.72 9.06 4.90
C GLY A 215 26.54 7.62 4.38
N PHE A 216 25.60 6.84 4.92
CA PHE A 216 25.23 5.55 4.35
C PHE A 216 24.47 5.73 3.03
N GLU A 217 24.96 5.13 1.98
CA GLU A 217 24.34 5.19 0.65
C GLU A 217 23.78 3.82 0.25
N LYS A 218 22.77 3.83 -0.63
CA LYS A 218 22.11 2.63 -1.16
C LYS A 218 23.09 1.58 -1.70
N ARG A 219 24.15 2.03 -2.36
CA ARG A 219 25.17 1.14 -2.95
C ARG A 219 25.98 0.37 -1.92
N HIS A 220 26.08 0.85 -0.66
CA HIS A 220 26.85 0.17 0.37
C HIS A 220 26.23 -1.17 0.80
N ILE A 221 24.93 -1.39 0.55
CA ILE A 221 24.27 -2.69 0.77
C ILE A 221 24.79 -3.76 -0.18
N LEU A 222 25.24 -3.38 -1.37
CA LEU A 222 25.75 -4.34 -2.33
C LEU A 222 27.09 -4.98 -1.88
N LEU A 223 27.83 -4.36 -0.95
CA LEU A 223 29.13 -4.87 -0.53
C LEU A 223 29.04 -6.28 0.12
N PRO A 224 28.21 -6.50 1.17
CA PRO A 224 28.02 -7.85 1.71
C PRO A 224 27.34 -8.81 0.72
N ILE A 225 26.39 -8.32 -0.11
CA ILE A 225 25.73 -9.12 -1.13
C ILE A 225 26.73 -9.57 -2.20
N SER A 226 27.71 -8.73 -2.56
CA SER A 226 28.77 -9.09 -3.50
C SER A 226 29.64 -10.22 -2.96
N ILE A 227 29.93 -10.28 -1.66
CA ILE A 227 30.62 -11.42 -1.06
C ILE A 227 29.86 -12.72 -1.35
N TYR A 228 28.57 -12.75 -1.11
CA TYR A 228 27.72 -13.92 -1.37
C TYR A 228 27.74 -14.31 -2.86
N ALA A 229 27.63 -13.32 -3.75
CA ALA A 229 27.67 -13.53 -5.20
C ALA A 229 29.03 -14.09 -5.67
N PHE A 230 30.13 -13.52 -5.19
CA PHE A 230 31.46 -14.00 -5.58
C PHE A 230 31.84 -15.33 -4.94
N SER A 231 31.32 -15.63 -3.75
CA SER A 231 31.44 -16.98 -3.18
C SER A 231 30.67 -18.01 -4.02
N MET A 232 29.49 -17.67 -4.55
CA MET A 232 28.78 -18.52 -5.52
C MET A 232 29.64 -18.77 -6.77
N ILE A 233 30.20 -17.71 -7.36
CA ILE A 233 31.07 -17.81 -8.54
C ILE A 233 32.30 -18.67 -8.23
N PHE A 234 32.92 -18.50 -7.08
CA PHE A 234 34.03 -19.31 -6.64
C PHE A 234 33.67 -20.80 -6.60
N GLN A 235 32.54 -21.14 -5.96
CA GLN A 235 32.07 -22.53 -5.91
C GLN A 235 31.78 -23.10 -7.31
N MET A 236 31.25 -22.29 -8.22
CA MET A 236 31.08 -22.67 -9.63
C MET A 236 32.42 -23.01 -10.32
N CYS A 237 33.50 -22.38 -9.90
CA CYS A 237 34.85 -22.64 -10.47
C CYS A 237 35.49 -23.89 -9.88
N VAL A 238 35.39 -24.09 -8.55
CA VAL A 238 36.23 -25.05 -7.83
C VAL A 238 35.51 -26.33 -7.41
N SER A 239 34.17 -26.34 -7.21
CA SER A 239 33.48 -27.49 -6.63
C SER A 239 33.52 -28.72 -7.53
N VAL A 240 33.74 -29.87 -6.92
CA VAL A 240 33.72 -31.24 -7.53
C VAL A 240 32.91 -32.14 -6.61
N PRO A 241 32.00 -32.94 -7.14
CA PRO A 241 31.66 -33.17 -8.56
C PRO A 241 30.92 -31.97 -9.20
N VAL A 242 30.75 -31.98 -10.52
CA VAL A 242 30.19 -30.89 -11.32
C VAL A 242 28.75 -30.50 -10.93
N GLU A 243 28.00 -31.44 -10.39
CA GLU A 243 26.64 -31.25 -9.86
C GLU A 243 26.60 -30.18 -8.79
N LEU A 244 27.61 -30.09 -7.93
CA LEU A 244 27.70 -29.04 -6.89
C LEU A 244 27.78 -27.62 -7.48
N ARG A 245 28.37 -27.45 -8.67
CA ARG A 245 28.39 -26.18 -9.39
C ARG A 245 27.00 -25.73 -9.79
N THR A 246 26.19 -26.67 -10.29
CA THR A 246 24.79 -26.42 -10.65
C THR A 246 23.96 -26.06 -9.41
N ILE A 247 24.20 -26.76 -8.30
CA ILE A 247 23.51 -26.50 -7.02
C ILE A 247 23.87 -25.09 -6.51
N ALA A 248 25.15 -24.69 -6.55
CA ALA A 248 25.55 -23.35 -6.16
C ALA A 248 24.78 -22.28 -6.95
N VAL A 249 24.61 -22.46 -8.27
CA VAL A 249 23.84 -21.53 -9.11
C VAL A 249 22.38 -21.43 -8.68
N PHE A 250 21.71 -22.54 -8.45
CA PHE A 250 20.28 -22.53 -8.12
C PHE A 250 20.04 -22.19 -6.65
N ALA A 251 20.74 -22.79 -5.71
CA ALA A 251 20.54 -22.58 -4.28
C ALA A 251 20.91 -21.16 -3.85
N MET A 252 22.04 -20.63 -4.35
CA MET A 252 22.51 -19.29 -4.01
C MET A 252 22.02 -18.23 -4.99
N GLY A 253 21.92 -18.54 -6.28
CA GLY A 253 21.58 -17.59 -7.33
C GLY A 253 20.14 -17.07 -7.24
N ILE A 254 19.17 -17.94 -6.93
CA ILE A 254 17.75 -17.53 -6.79
C ILE A 254 17.57 -16.51 -5.66
N PRO A 255 18.00 -16.76 -4.40
CA PRO A 255 17.89 -15.75 -3.35
C PRO A 255 18.70 -14.47 -3.65
N LEU A 256 19.85 -14.60 -4.29
CA LEU A 256 20.65 -13.46 -4.72
C LEU A 256 19.89 -12.55 -5.68
N LEU A 257 19.30 -13.12 -6.74
CA LEU A 257 18.50 -12.35 -7.71
C LEU A 257 17.28 -11.70 -7.05
N CYS A 258 16.60 -12.41 -6.15
CA CYS A 258 15.48 -11.86 -5.38
C CYS A 258 15.90 -10.69 -4.48
N ALA A 259 17.04 -10.80 -3.80
CA ALA A 259 17.60 -9.74 -2.96
C ALA A 259 18.02 -8.51 -3.79
N LEU A 260 18.62 -8.70 -4.96
CA LEU A 260 18.97 -7.62 -5.90
C LEU A 260 17.74 -6.91 -6.43
N ALA A 261 16.68 -7.65 -6.73
CA ALA A 261 15.39 -7.07 -7.11
C ALA A 261 14.79 -6.22 -5.97
N GLY A 262 14.85 -6.71 -4.73
CA GLY A 262 14.46 -5.96 -3.53
C GLY A 262 15.31 -4.71 -3.32
N TRP A 263 16.65 -4.83 -3.47
CA TRP A 263 17.55 -3.69 -3.39
C TRP A 263 17.24 -2.63 -4.45
N ARG A 264 16.96 -3.00 -5.69
CA ARG A 264 16.58 -2.05 -6.75
C ARG A 264 15.36 -1.22 -6.35
N ARG A 265 14.37 -1.84 -5.71
CA ARG A 265 13.13 -1.20 -5.26
C ARG A 265 13.31 -0.38 -3.98
N TRP A 266 14.34 -0.66 -3.18
CA TRP A 266 14.59 0.07 -1.95
C TRP A 266 14.88 1.54 -2.23
N LYS A 267 14.09 2.43 -1.61
CA LYS A 267 14.32 3.87 -1.59
C LYS A 267 14.83 4.25 -0.19
N PRO A 268 16.14 4.59 -0.03
CA PRO A 268 16.61 5.08 1.26
C PRO A 268 15.81 6.32 1.65
N VAL A 269 15.35 6.37 2.89
CA VAL A 269 14.77 7.60 3.44
C VAL A 269 15.87 8.66 3.37
N ALA A 270 15.70 9.63 2.48
CA ALA A 270 16.66 10.71 2.33
C ALA A 270 16.77 11.44 3.66
N THR A 271 17.92 11.35 4.31
CA THR A 271 18.33 12.25 5.41
C THR A 271 18.66 13.60 4.79
N LYS A 272 17.68 14.26 4.20
CA LYS A 272 17.78 15.66 3.82
C LYS A 272 17.21 16.51 4.95
N ASN A 273 17.84 17.63 5.16
CA ASN A 273 17.33 18.80 5.89
C ASN A 273 15.99 19.36 5.29
N THR A 274 15.15 18.47 4.75
CA THR A 274 13.84 18.78 4.17
C THR A 274 12.77 18.91 5.25
N ASN A 275 13.08 18.51 6.50
CA ASN A 275 12.11 18.58 7.58
C ASN A 275 11.65 20.01 7.91
N GLN A 276 12.49 21.03 7.70
CA GLN A 276 12.08 22.40 8.00
C GLN A 276 11.13 23.00 6.95
N ASN A 277 11.24 22.62 5.66
CA ASN A 277 10.33 23.10 4.63
C ASN A 277 9.06 22.24 4.48
N THR A 278 9.10 20.97 4.89
CA THR A 278 7.94 20.07 4.82
C THR A 278 7.01 20.27 6.00
N GLU A 279 7.54 20.58 7.19
CA GLU A 279 6.73 20.91 8.37
C GLU A 279 6.09 22.31 8.27
N ALA A 280 6.69 23.24 7.52
CA ALA A 280 6.16 24.59 7.35
C ALA A 280 4.88 24.65 6.49
N ASN A 281 4.58 23.62 5.68
CA ASN A 281 3.40 23.58 4.79
C ASN A 281 2.31 22.60 5.24
N ILE A 282 2.46 21.95 6.41
CA ILE A 282 1.44 21.03 6.91
C ILE A 282 0.54 21.79 7.87
N ILE A 283 -0.78 21.66 7.64
CA ILE A 283 -1.79 22.26 8.50
C ILE A 283 -1.57 21.88 9.97
N SER A 284 -1.68 22.84 10.89
CA SER A 284 -1.54 22.58 12.31
C SER A 284 -2.74 21.77 12.85
N VAL A 285 -2.51 20.97 13.90
CA VAL A 285 -3.57 20.15 14.53
C VAL A 285 -4.74 21.04 15.00
N ALA A 286 -4.46 22.25 15.50
CA ALA A 286 -5.50 23.21 15.92
C ALA A 286 -6.31 23.71 14.72
N ARG A 287 -5.66 23.99 13.60
CA ARG A 287 -6.35 24.44 12.39
C ARG A 287 -7.16 23.29 11.77
N LEU A 288 -6.63 22.07 11.78
CA LEU A 288 -7.33 20.89 11.33
C LEU A 288 -8.62 20.65 12.15
N ALA A 289 -8.58 20.82 13.46
CA ALA A 289 -9.76 20.72 14.31
C ALA A 289 -10.85 21.77 13.96
N GLN A 290 -10.46 22.95 13.48
CA GLN A 290 -11.41 23.97 13.01
C GLN A 290 -12.10 23.55 11.71
N MET A 291 -11.44 22.73 10.87
CA MET A 291 -11.97 22.29 9.57
C MET A 291 -13.21 21.40 9.69
N GLN A 292 -13.47 20.83 10.88
CA GLN A 292 -14.72 20.11 11.17
C GLN A 292 -15.96 21.00 11.16
N TYR A 293 -15.76 22.31 11.41
CA TYR A 293 -16.84 23.29 11.48
C TYR A 293 -16.90 24.19 10.24
N ILE A 294 -16.18 23.81 9.20
CA ILE A 294 -16.18 24.48 7.90
C ILE A 294 -16.72 23.50 6.85
N ALA A 295 -17.65 23.99 6.05
CA ALA A 295 -18.26 23.25 4.96
C ALA A 295 -17.90 23.86 3.60
N ASP A 296 -18.79 23.80 2.64
CA ASP A 296 -18.63 24.35 1.29
C ASP A 296 -19.54 25.56 1.09
N PRO A 297 -19.03 26.80 1.26
CA PRO A 297 -19.88 28.00 1.21
C PRO A 297 -20.70 28.13 -0.08
N LEU A 298 -20.08 27.83 -1.25
CA LEU A 298 -20.75 27.97 -2.54
C LEU A 298 -21.93 26.99 -2.71
N ALA A 299 -21.72 25.72 -2.40
CA ALA A 299 -22.78 24.72 -2.54
C ALA A 299 -23.84 24.82 -1.44
N ASP A 300 -23.43 25.15 -0.20
CA ASP A 300 -24.36 25.33 0.91
C ASP A 300 -25.27 26.55 0.73
N GLU A 301 -24.70 27.68 0.26
CA GLU A 301 -25.50 28.86 -0.07
C GLU A 301 -26.48 28.58 -1.21
N THR A 302 -26.04 27.82 -2.23
CA THR A 302 -26.90 27.38 -3.34
C THR A 302 -28.09 26.60 -2.81
N ILE A 303 -27.87 25.57 -2.01
CA ILE A 303 -28.95 24.72 -1.46
C ILE A 303 -29.83 25.51 -0.48
N ALA A 304 -29.23 26.34 0.38
CA ALA A 304 -29.99 27.15 1.33
C ALA A 304 -30.92 28.16 0.62
N ASN A 305 -30.45 28.80 -0.44
CA ASN A 305 -31.27 29.74 -1.24
C ASN A 305 -32.43 29.01 -1.91
N ILE A 306 -32.22 27.81 -2.46
CA ILE A 306 -33.26 27.00 -3.10
C ILE A 306 -34.28 26.52 -2.09
N LEU A 307 -33.85 25.98 -0.94
CA LEU A 307 -34.74 25.47 0.10
C LEU A 307 -35.46 26.59 0.88
N GLY A 308 -34.90 27.79 0.87
CA GLY A 308 -35.41 28.93 1.63
C GLY A 308 -35.01 28.89 3.11
N PRO A 309 -35.35 29.95 3.88
CA PRO A 309 -35.02 30.06 5.28
C PRO A 309 -35.66 28.97 6.10
N TRP A 310 -34.95 28.51 7.11
CA TRP A 310 -35.51 27.54 8.06
C TRP A 310 -36.58 28.21 8.95
N ASN A 311 -37.73 27.55 9.05
CA ASN A 311 -38.78 27.99 9.94
C ASN A 311 -39.26 26.81 10.80
N LYS A 312 -39.14 26.92 12.12
CA LYS A 312 -39.54 25.89 13.07
C LYS A 312 -41.08 25.57 12.97
N ALA A 313 -41.85 26.48 12.42
CA ALA A 313 -43.31 26.35 12.28
C ALA A 313 -43.73 25.84 10.90
N LEU A 314 -42.84 25.32 10.07
CA LEU A 314 -43.17 24.76 8.76
C LEU A 314 -44.14 23.60 8.89
N GLY A 315 -45.29 23.70 8.21
CA GLY A 315 -46.29 22.65 8.12
C GLY A 315 -45.90 21.54 7.12
N ALA A 316 -46.65 20.46 7.11
CA ALA A 316 -46.43 19.34 6.18
C ALA A 316 -46.45 19.77 4.70
N ALA A 317 -47.24 20.78 4.32
CA ALA A 317 -47.27 21.29 2.96
C ALA A 317 -45.96 21.96 2.53
N ASP A 318 -45.31 22.71 3.42
CA ASP A 318 -44.04 23.36 3.15
C ASP A 318 -42.91 22.33 3.02
N GLN A 319 -42.95 21.26 3.82
CA GLN A 319 -42.04 20.14 3.70
C GLN A 319 -42.14 19.45 2.34
N ILE A 320 -43.35 19.18 1.85
CA ILE A 320 -43.58 18.60 0.52
C ILE A 320 -43.01 19.52 -0.56
N GLN A 321 -43.12 20.82 -0.42
CA GLN A 321 -42.55 21.77 -1.36
C GLN A 321 -41.00 21.67 -1.41
N HIS A 322 -40.32 21.52 -0.26
CA HIS A 322 -38.88 21.34 -0.20
C HIS A 322 -38.44 20.01 -0.85
N TRP A 323 -39.22 18.92 -0.63
CA TRP A 323 -38.95 17.65 -1.32
C TRP A 323 -39.05 17.80 -2.83
N ASN A 324 -40.09 18.50 -3.31
CA ASN A 324 -40.29 18.75 -4.73
C ASN A 324 -39.13 19.55 -5.32
N LYS A 325 -38.63 20.56 -4.60
CA LYS A 325 -37.48 21.34 -5.04
C LYS A 325 -36.20 20.49 -5.16
N ILE A 326 -35.93 19.63 -4.18
CA ILE A 326 -34.79 18.70 -4.24
C ILE A 326 -34.93 17.72 -5.41
N ALA A 327 -36.16 17.20 -5.64
CA ALA A 327 -36.42 16.32 -6.77
C ALA A 327 -36.22 17.04 -8.12
N GLN A 328 -36.63 18.29 -8.22
CA GLN A 328 -36.42 19.14 -9.41
C GLN A 328 -34.92 19.41 -9.67
N ILE A 329 -34.12 19.68 -8.63
CA ILE A 329 -32.68 19.81 -8.76
C ILE A 329 -32.06 18.49 -9.28
N ASN A 330 -32.45 17.37 -8.72
CA ASN A 330 -31.94 16.06 -9.13
C ASN A 330 -32.32 15.74 -10.59
N LEU A 331 -33.44 16.24 -11.10
CA LEU A 331 -33.76 16.12 -12.52
C LEU A 331 -32.78 16.90 -13.41
N GLN A 332 -32.33 18.07 -12.97
CA GLN A 332 -31.38 18.88 -13.72
C GLN A 332 -30.02 18.18 -13.88
N PHE A 333 -29.62 17.31 -12.95
CA PHE A 333 -28.37 16.54 -13.05
C PHE A 333 -28.30 15.66 -14.30
N LYS A 334 -29.44 15.26 -14.88
CA LYS A 334 -29.48 14.49 -16.13
C LYS A 334 -28.93 15.25 -17.30
N GLN A 335 -28.96 16.59 -17.25
CA GLN A 335 -28.48 17.45 -18.33
C GLN A 335 -27.00 17.78 -18.22
N TRP A 336 -26.40 17.63 -17.05
CA TRP A 336 -24.98 17.85 -16.84
C TRP A 336 -24.19 16.61 -17.30
N THR A 337 -24.16 16.40 -18.62
CA THR A 337 -23.61 15.17 -19.22
C THR A 337 -22.10 15.26 -19.41
N ASN A 338 -21.60 16.42 -19.79
CA ASN A 338 -20.18 16.71 -20.01
C ASN A 338 -19.83 18.14 -19.56
N ASN A 339 -18.54 18.49 -19.59
CA ASN A 339 -18.06 19.77 -19.10
C ASN A 339 -18.65 20.95 -19.92
N GLN A 340 -18.76 20.82 -21.25
CA GLN A 340 -19.34 21.85 -22.10
C GLN A 340 -20.85 22.06 -21.83
N SER A 341 -21.57 21.02 -21.40
CA SER A 341 -22.99 21.12 -21.08
C SER A 341 -23.28 22.00 -19.87
N LEU A 342 -22.28 22.28 -19.04
CA LEU A 342 -22.39 23.16 -17.89
C LEU A 342 -22.44 24.63 -18.30
N ASP A 343 -21.66 25.04 -19.31
CA ASP A 343 -21.62 26.41 -19.81
C ASP A 343 -22.92 26.82 -20.49
N SER A 344 -23.51 25.86 -21.22
CA SER A 344 -24.73 26.06 -22.00
C SER A 344 -25.99 25.57 -21.30
N TRP A 345 -25.89 25.20 -20.01
CA TRP A 345 -27.02 24.63 -19.30
C TRP A 345 -28.23 25.58 -19.26
N GLN A 346 -29.35 25.07 -19.72
CA GLN A 346 -30.65 25.68 -19.66
C GLN A 346 -31.66 24.66 -19.13
N GLU A 347 -32.56 25.11 -18.31
CA GLU A 347 -33.64 24.28 -17.82
C GLU A 347 -34.55 23.79 -18.96
N VAL A 348 -34.89 22.49 -18.97
CA VAL A 348 -35.69 21.89 -20.04
C VAL A 348 -37.18 21.97 -19.77
N ASP A 349 -37.62 21.88 -18.51
CA ASP A 349 -38.99 21.57 -18.14
C ASP A 349 -39.78 22.78 -17.61
N GLY A 350 -39.16 23.94 -17.42
CA GLY A 350 -39.79 25.09 -16.73
C GLY A 350 -40.22 24.79 -15.29
N SER A 351 -39.59 23.75 -14.69
CA SER A 351 -39.96 23.25 -13.35
C SER A 351 -39.33 24.09 -12.24
N LEU A 352 -38.24 24.84 -12.54
CA LEU A 352 -37.55 25.68 -11.56
C LEU A 352 -38.11 27.11 -11.55
N SER A 353 -38.14 27.71 -10.36
CA SER A 353 -38.37 29.16 -10.28
C SER A 353 -37.23 29.94 -10.95
N ALA A 354 -37.48 31.20 -11.35
CA ALA A 354 -36.41 32.04 -11.93
C ALA A 354 -35.23 32.21 -10.98
N ASP A 355 -35.48 32.31 -9.68
CA ASP A 355 -34.45 32.46 -8.63
C ASP A 355 -33.66 31.16 -8.44
N ASP A 356 -34.32 30.00 -8.41
CA ASP A 356 -33.65 28.70 -8.28
C ASP A 356 -32.76 28.44 -9.50
N ARG A 357 -33.23 28.81 -10.70
CA ARG A 357 -32.44 28.71 -11.93
C ARG A 357 -31.18 29.58 -11.89
N LEU A 358 -31.33 30.85 -11.51
CA LEU A 358 -30.21 31.79 -11.38
C LEU A 358 -29.20 31.29 -10.34
N THR A 359 -29.68 30.75 -9.23
CA THR A 359 -28.87 30.19 -8.17
C THR A 359 -28.02 29.00 -8.67
N LEU A 360 -28.63 28.07 -9.43
CA LEU A 360 -27.90 26.96 -10.04
C LEU A 360 -26.93 27.41 -11.12
N GLN A 361 -27.28 28.39 -11.95
CA GLN A 361 -26.37 28.96 -12.94
C GLN A 361 -25.14 29.60 -12.28
N ASN A 362 -25.33 30.30 -11.17
CA ASN A 362 -24.22 30.89 -10.42
C ASN A 362 -23.32 29.80 -9.81
N PHE A 363 -23.91 28.73 -9.28
CA PHE A 363 -23.16 27.58 -8.78
C PHE A 363 -22.29 26.95 -9.88
N LEU A 364 -22.87 26.69 -11.05
CA LEU A 364 -22.14 26.11 -12.19
C LEU A 364 -21.01 27.03 -12.66
N ARG A 365 -21.30 28.33 -12.85
CA ARG A 365 -20.32 29.30 -13.31
C ARG A 365 -19.09 29.40 -12.42
N HIS A 366 -19.26 29.36 -11.11
CA HIS A 366 -18.15 29.49 -10.15
C HIS A 366 -17.51 28.11 -9.85
N GLY A 367 -18.30 27.05 -9.81
CA GLY A 367 -17.84 25.72 -9.42
C GLY A 367 -17.01 25.01 -10.46
N GLN A 368 -17.19 25.30 -11.75
CA GLN A 368 -16.48 24.62 -12.84
C GLN A 368 -15.08 25.15 -13.15
N ILE A 369 -14.68 26.27 -12.52
CA ILE A 369 -13.41 26.91 -12.80
C ILE A 369 -12.27 26.04 -12.24
N LEU A 370 -11.37 25.62 -13.15
CA LEU A 370 -10.14 24.96 -12.74
C LEU A 370 -9.22 25.97 -12.04
N PRO A 371 -8.45 25.56 -11.03
CA PRO A 371 -7.53 26.45 -10.36
C PRO A 371 -6.37 26.87 -11.28
N GLU A 372 -5.84 28.09 -11.10
CA GLU A 372 -4.72 28.61 -11.92
C GLU A 372 -3.46 27.73 -11.85
N TRP A 373 -3.29 26.97 -10.77
CA TRP A 373 -2.17 26.05 -10.60
C TRP A 373 -2.39 24.68 -11.24
N ALA A 374 -3.53 24.42 -11.90
CA ALA A 374 -3.80 23.15 -12.56
C ALA A 374 -2.83 22.94 -13.75
N ASP A 375 -2.10 21.84 -13.71
CA ASP A 375 -1.16 21.43 -14.75
C ASP A 375 -1.77 20.34 -15.62
N GLU A 376 -2.21 20.71 -16.83
CA GLU A 376 -2.84 19.78 -17.78
C GLU A 376 -1.95 18.59 -18.14
N LYS A 377 -0.61 18.75 -18.16
CA LYS A 377 0.31 17.66 -18.44
C LYS A 377 0.35 16.64 -17.31
N LYS A 378 0.31 17.09 -16.06
CA LYS A 378 0.21 16.21 -14.91
C LYS A 378 -1.14 15.50 -14.89
N ILE A 379 -2.23 16.20 -15.21
CA ILE A 379 -3.57 15.62 -15.31
C ILE A 379 -3.59 14.53 -16.39
N ALA A 380 -3.16 14.83 -17.60
CA ALA A 380 -3.09 13.86 -18.69
C ALA A 380 -2.21 12.65 -18.34
N ARG A 381 -1.08 12.88 -17.64
CA ARG A 381 -0.23 11.77 -17.16
C ARG A 381 -0.93 10.90 -16.12
N SER A 382 -1.69 11.49 -15.24
CA SER A 382 -2.50 10.78 -14.24
C SER A 382 -3.59 9.92 -14.86
N GLU A 383 -4.28 10.45 -15.88
CA GLU A 383 -5.28 9.72 -16.67
C GLU A 383 -4.65 8.49 -17.37
N GLU A 384 -3.49 8.66 -18.02
CA GLU A 384 -2.73 7.54 -18.61
C GLU A 384 -2.38 6.47 -17.57
N LEU A 385 -1.89 6.88 -16.39
CA LEU A 385 -1.55 5.97 -15.30
C LEU A 385 -2.76 5.20 -14.81
N PHE A 386 -3.90 5.89 -14.62
CA PHE A 386 -5.13 5.25 -14.20
C PHE A 386 -5.60 4.21 -15.22
N MET A 387 -5.52 4.51 -16.49
CA MET A 387 -5.87 3.60 -17.60
C MET A 387 -4.91 2.42 -17.70
N ASP A 388 -3.59 2.66 -17.58
CA ASP A 388 -2.56 1.62 -17.57
C ASP A 388 -2.78 0.56 -16.45
N TYR A 389 -3.34 0.99 -15.33
CA TYR A 389 -3.62 0.14 -14.17
C TYR A 389 -5.13 -0.06 -13.93
N GLY A 390 -5.98 0.22 -14.91
CA GLY A 390 -7.42 0.35 -14.75
C GLY A 390 -8.10 -0.73 -13.89
N ALA A 391 -7.92 -2.00 -14.22
CA ALA A 391 -8.48 -3.11 -13.44
C ALA A 391 -7.88 -3.22 -12.02
N LEU A 392 -6.59 -2.91 -11.84
CA LEU A 392 -5.97 -2.81 -10.53
C LEU A 392 -6.53 -1.62 -9.74
N SER A 393 -6.75 -0.49 -10.43
CA SER A 393 -7.34 0.70 -9.81
C SER A 393 -8.69 0.40 -9.18
N CYS A 394 -9.54 -0.37 -9.87
CA CYS A 394 -10.80 -0.85 -9.31
C CYS A 394 -10.60 -1.75 -8.09
N THR A 395 -9.68 -2.70 -8.15
CA THR A 395 -9.40 -3.60 -7.02
C THR A 395 -8.92 -2.81 -5.80
N LEU A 396 -8.04 -1.82 -5.99
CA LEU A 396 -7.54 -0.98 -4.90
C LEU A 396 -8.62 -0.04 -4.36
N LEU A 397 -9.50 0.47 -5.21
CA LEU A 397 -10.65 1.24 -4.78
C LEU A 397 -11.49 0.48 -3.74
N PHE A 398 -11.78 -0.80 -4.00
CA PHE A 398 -12.66 -1.60 -3.14
C PHE A 398 -11.95 -2.27 -1.97
N CYS A 399 -10.69 -2.68 -2.13
CA CYS A 399 -9.94 -3.36 -1.06
C CYS A 399 -9.12 -2.41 -0.18
N SER A 400 -9.00 -1.14 -0.54
CA SER A 400 -8.15 -0.19 0.17
C SER A 400 -8.82 1.17 0.36
N SER A 401 -9.16 1.90 -0.70
CA SER A 401 -9.68 3.27 -0.60
C SER A 401 -11.02 3.34 0.15
N LEU A 402 -12.03 2.57 -0.27
CA LEU A 402 -13.32 2.55 0.41
C LEU A 402 -13.26 2.01 1.85
N PRO A 403 -12.55 0.91 2.15
CA PRO A 403 -12.35 0.50 3.54
C PRO A 403 -11.72 1.58 4.43
N GLU A 404 -10.74 2.33 3.92
CA GLU A 404 -10.12 3.42 4.68
C GLU A 404 -11.10 4.58 4.93
N CYS A 405 -12.04 4.87 4.03
CA CYS A 405 -13.10 5.85 4.29
C CYS A 405 -13.95 5.48 5.50
N TYR A 406 -14.16 4.18 5.75
CA TYR A 406 -15.00 3.72 6.86
C TYR A 406 -14.30 3.73 8.22
N VAL A 407 -13.00 3.99 8.28
CA VAL A 407 -12.23 4.00 9.54
C VAL A 407 -12.66 5.16 10.46
N ILE A 408 -13.11 6.26 9.90
CA ILE A 408 -13.53 7.46 10.65
C ILE A 408 -15.00 7.32 11.08
N PRO A 409 -15.32 7.32 12.39
CA PRO A 409 -16.66 7.08 12.90
C PRO A 409 -17.73 8.09 12.45
N ASP A 410 -17.45 9.39 12.53
CA ASP A 410 -18.33 10.49 12.11
C ASP A 410 -18.61 10.45 10.61
N LEU A 411 -17.60 10.28 9.77
CA LEU A 411 -17.78 10.06 8.32
C LEU A 411 -18.64 8.81 8.04
N SER A 412 -18.41 7.74 8.77
CA SER A 412 -19.21 6.51 8.66
C SER A 412 -20.65 6.72 9.11
N ALA A 413 -20.90 7.58 10.11
CA ALA A 413 -22.22 7.95 10.58
C ALA A 413 -23.00 8.74 9.52
N VAL A 414 -22.36 9.73 8.84
CA VAL A 414 -22.97 10.41 7.68
C VAL A 414 -23.34 9.42 6.59
N LEU A 415 -22.45 8.47 6.30
CA LEU A 415 -22.67 7.44 5.30
C LEU A 415 -23.81 6.48 5.68
N HIS A 416 -23.95 6.15 6.94
CA HIS A 416 -25.04 5.34 7.48
C HIS A 416 -26.36 6.12 7.45
N ALA A 417 -26.36 7.39 7.90
CA ALA A 417 -27.51 8.26 7.89
C ALA A 417 -28.03 8.56 6.47
N ALA A 418 -27.13 8.76 5.52
CA ALA A 418 -27.46 9.06 4.12
C ALA A 418 -28.16 7.92 3.38
N GLY A 419 -28.34 6.78 4.00
CA GLY A 419 -29.32 5.92 3.52
C GLY A 419 -29.05 4.46 3.30
N GLN A 420 -29.34 3.67 4.28
CA GLN A 420 -29.57 2.24 4.08
C GLN A 420 -28.42 1.54 3.32
N LEU A 421 -27.20 2.00 3.59
CA LEU A 421 -25.99 1.57 2.89
C LEU A 421 -25.74 0.07 2.99
N GLU A 422 -26.18 -0.55 4.06
CA GLU A 422 -26.13 -1.98 4.29
C GLU A 422 -26.98 -2.76 3.30
N GLN A 423 -28.12 -2.19 2.90
CA GLN A 423 -29.06 -2.83 1.97
C GLN A 423 -28.75 -2.53 0.49
N HIS A 424 -28.01 -1.45 0.20
CA HIS A 424 -27.74 -0.98 -1.16
C HIS A 424 -26.26 -0.73 -1.46
N THR A 425 -25.36 -1.53 -0.89
CA THR A 425 -23.90 -1.41 -1.05
C THR A 425 -23.47 -1.39 -2.53
N GLU A 426 -24.08 -2.20 -3.38
CA GLU A 426 -23.80 -2.20 -4.82
C GLU A 426 -24.12 -0.87 -5.50
N HIS A 427 -25.23 -0.23 -5.11
CA HIS A 427 -25.62 1.07 -5.65
C HIS A 427 -24.58 2.14 -5.30
N ARG A 428 -24.08 2.14 -4.08
CA ARG A 428 -23.06 3.08 -3.63
C ARG A 428 -21.73 2.87 -4.35
N ILE A 429 -21.29 1.62 -4.48
CA ILE A 429 -20.08 1.27 -5.22
C ILE A 429 -20.17 1.84 -6.65
N ARG A 430 -21.32 1.67 -7.30
CA ARG A 430 -21.60 2.22 -8.64
C ARG A 430 -21.57 3.75 -8.64
N SER A 431 -22.17 4.39 -7.67
CA SER A 431 -22.18 5.86 -7.55
C SER A 431 -20.76 6.41 -7.38
N THR A 432 -19.92 5.76 -6.57
CA THR A 432 -18.52 6.13 -6.41
C THR A 432 -17.75 5.95 -7.73
N ALA A 433 -17.95 4.85 -8.42
CA ALA A 433 -17.32 4.61 -9.71
C ALA A 433 -17.80 5.61 -10.79
N ALA A 434 -19.10 5.95 -10.79
CA ALA A 434 -19.68 6.97 -11.68
C ALA A 434 -19.10 8.37 -11.49
N MET A 435 -18.48 8.65 -10.34
CA MET A 435 -17.68 9.86 -10.12
C MET A 435 -16.24 9.67 -10.59
N ILE A 436 -15.56 8.60 -10.17
CA ILE A 436 -14.12 8.43 -10.35
C ILE A 436 -13.74 8.21 -11.82
N PHE A 437 -14.49 7.38 -12.55
CA PHE A 437 -14.16 7.07 -13.93
C PHE A 437 -14.18 8.29 -14.85
N PRO A 438 -15.23 9.13 -14.86
CA PRO A 438 -15.26 10.33 -15.69
C PRO A 438 -14.10 11.29 -15.42
N ILE A 439 -13.62 11.34 -14.18
CA ILE A 439 -12.47 12.17 -13.78
C ILE A 439 -11.17 11.62 -14.38
N MET A 440 -11.01 10.29 -14.34
CA MET A 440 -9.75 9.62 -14.67
C MET A 440 -9.70 9.09 -16.11
N LEU A 441 -10.77 9.24 -16.89
CA LEU A 441 -10.75 8.99 -18.34
C LEU A 441 -10.02 10.11 -19.06
N LYS A 442 -9.47 9.80 -20.23
CA LYS A 442 -8.70 10.74 -21.04
C LYS A 442 -9.50 12.03 -21.34
N GLY A 443 -8.96 13.15 -20.88
CA GLY A 443 -9.58 14.48 -21.03
C GLY A 443 -10.75 14.74 -20.10
N GLY A 444 -10.97 13.89 -19.07
CA GLY A 444 -12.10 13.98 -18.17
C GLY A 444 -12.29 15.33 -17.52
N LEU A 445 -11.21 15.95 -17.02
CA LEU A 445 -11.24 17.26 -16.38
C LEU A 445 -11.05 18.44 -17.37
N CYS A 446 -10.16 18.28 -18.34
CA CYS A 446 -9.69 19.41 -19.15
C CYS A 446 -10.40 19.55 -20.51
N GLN A 447 -11.04 18.49 -21.01
CA GLN A 447 -11.67 18.55 -22.33
C GLN A 447 -13.17 18.95 -22.24
N PRO A 448 -13.70 19.70 -23.21
CA PRO A 448 -15.12 20.08 -23.25
C PRO A 448 -16.08 18.88 -23.28
N ASN A 449 -15.72 17.82 -24.00
CA ASN A 449 -16.46 16.57 -24.09
C ASN A 449 -16.19 15.62 -22.91
N GLY A 450 -15.22 15.93 -22.02
CA GLY A 450 -14.99 15.21 -20.77
C GLY A 450 -16.18 15.38 -19.83
N SER A 451 -16.36 14.41 -18.92
CA SER A 451 -17.49 14.42 -17.98
C SER A 451 -17.06 14.63 -16.52
N GLY A 452 -15.77 14.79 -16.26
CA GLY A 452 -15.21 14.81 -14.90
C GLY A 452 -15.73 15.98 -14.07
N VAL A 453 -15.64 17.21 -14.58
CA VAL A 453 -16.11 18.40 -13.85
C VAL A 453 -17.61 18.31 -13.58
N ALA A 454 -18.40 17.90 -14.58
CA ALA A 454 -19.85 17.75 -14.43
C ALA A 454 -20.21 16.76 -13.30
N GLN A 455 -19.51 15.63 -13.21
CA GLN A 455 -19.76 14.65 -12.16
C GLN A 455 -19.31 15.16 -10.77
N ILE A 456 -18.20 15.87 -10.70
CA ILE A 456 -17.71 16.45 -9.43
C ILE A 456 -18.73 17.47 -8.91
N LEU A 457 -19.26 18.36 -9.76
CA LEU A 457 -20.25 19.36 -9.34
C LEU A 457 -21.57 18.75 -8.87
N LYS A 458 -22.03 17.65 -9.49
CA LYS A 458 -23.17 16.89 -8.97
C LYS A 458 -22.89 16.41 -7.55
N VAL A 459 -21.74 15.75 -7.32
CA VAL A 459 -21.36 15.21 -6.01
C VAL A 459 -21.22 16.34 -4.99
N ARG A 460 -20.62 17.46 -5.37
CA ARG A 460 -20.48 18.65 -4.53
C ARG A 460 -21.83 19.15 -4.04
N LEU A 461 -22.79 19.27 -4.95
CA LEU A 461 -24.15 19.74 -4.60
C LEU A 461 -24.92 18.67 -3.78
N ILE A 462 -24.70 17.38 -4.03
CA ILE A 462 -25.26 16.29 -3.22
C ILE A 462 -24.75 16.37 -1.79
N HIS A 463 -23.44 16.61 -1.57
CA HIS A 463 -22.88 16.76 -0.22
C HIS A 463 -23.51 17.93 0.53
N ALA A 464 -23.70 19.08 -0.13
CA ALA A 464 -24.39 20.21 0.47
C ALA A 464 -25.87 19.91 0.77
N THR A 465 -26.55 19.20 -0.12
CA THR A 465 -27.92 18.74 0.10
C THR A 465 -28.03 17.84 1.33
N ILE A 466 -27.18 16.82 1.43
CA ILE A 466 -27.13 15.89 2.58
C ILE A 466 -26.87 16.68 3.87
N ARG A 467 -25.89 17.59 3.87
CA ARG A 467 -25.56 18.43 5.01
C ARG A 467 -26.75 19.27 5.46
N ASN A 468 -27.39 19.98 4.53
CA ASN A 468 -28.56 20.80 4.83
C ASN A 468 -29.72 19.94 5.38
N LEU A 469 -29.97 18.76 4.83
CA LEU A 469 -31.03 17.88 5.29
C LEU A 469 -30.78 17.36 6.72
N ILE A 470 -29.56 16.91 7.01
CA ILE A 470 -29.18 16.42 8.35
C ILE A 470 -29.33 17.54 9.39
N LEU A 471 -28.80 18.75 9.08
CA LEU A 471 -28.80 19.88 10.02
C LEU A 471 -30.20 20.45 10.22
N ARG A 472 -31.04 20.43 9.20
CA ARG A 472 -32.46 20.82 9.32
C ARG A 472 -33.26 19.84 10.19
N GLY A 473 -32.84 18.58 10.28
CA GLY A 473 -33.38 17.58 11.22
C GLY A 473 -32.92 17.76 12.67
N SER A 474 -31.87 18.59 12.93
CA SER A 474 -31.37 18.92 14.27
C SER A 474 -31.38 20.41 14.54
N PRO A 475 -32.57 21.05 14.60
CA PRO A 475 -32.69 22.50 14.58
C PRO A 475 -32.03 23.21 15.75
N GLU A 476 -32.06 22.63 16.93
CA GLU A 476 -31.48 23.25 18.15
C GLU A 476 -29.94 23.35 18.06
N GLU A 477 -29.30 22.29 17.62
CA GLU A 477 -27.84 22.26 17.43
C GLU A 477 -27.42 23.19 16.27
N ALA A 478 -28.15 23.17 15.16
CA ALA A 478 -27.89 24.06 14.04
C ALA A 478 -28.05 25.54 14.44
N MET A 479 -29.04 25.90 15.26
CA MET A 479 -29.23 27.25 15.75
C MET A 479 -28.11 27.67 16.74
N ARG A 480 -27.66 26.77 17.60
CA ARG A 480 -26.50 27.04 18.47
C ARG A 480 -25.26 27.32 17.65
N PHE A 481 -25.00 26.51 16.61
CA PHE A 481 -23.87 26.70 15.72
C PHE A 481 -23.93 28.02 14.98
N LEU A 482 -25.08 28.39 14.42
CA LEU A 482 -25.26 29.67 13.71
C LEU A 482 -25.07 30.90 14.63
N ASN A 483 -25.40 30.78 15.92
CA ASN A 483 -25.24 31.87 16.89
C ASN A 483 -23.84 31.94 17.49
N ASP A 484 -23.00 30.92 17.35
CA ASP A 484 -21.64 30.95 17.86
C ASP A 484 -20.68 31.57 16.84
N GLN A 485 -20.33 32.85 17.05
CA GLN A 485 -19.45 33.63 16.15
C GLN A 485 -18.06 32.98 15.90
N ARG A 486 -17.63 32.05 16.74
CA ARG A 486 -16.35 31.35 16.56
C ARG A 486 -16.34 30.45 15.30
N PHE A 487 -17.50 30.04 14.82
CA PHE A 487 -17.67 29.17 13.68
C PHE A 487 -18.13 29.85 12.40
N LEU A 488 -18.49 31.14 12.46
CA LEU A 488 -19.14 31.86 11.35
C LEU A 488 -18.23 32.17 10.15
N LYS A 489 -16.90 32.10 10.29
CA LYS A 489 -16.00 32.33 9.15
C LYS A 489 -15.82 31.04 8.33
N GLY A 490 -16.61 30.88 7.28
CA GLY A 490 -16.49 29.80 6.30
C GLY A 490 -17.59 28.75 6.36
N ALA A 491 -18.55 28.85 7.29
CA ALA A 491 -19.74 28.03 7.26
C ALA A 491 -20.74 28.60 6.24
N GLY A 492 -21.27 27.76 5.37
CA GLY A 492 -22.37 28.13 4.49
C GLY A 492 -23.65 28.45 5.28
N VAL A 493 -24.60 29.13 4.64
CA VAL A 493 -25.89 29.42 5.23
C VAL A 493 -26.72 28.15 5.35
N ILE A 494 -26.96 27.68 6.57
CA ILE A 494 -27.70 26.45 6.83
C ILE A 494 -29.02 26.77 7.50
N THR A 495 -30.12 26.28 6.94
CA THR A 495 -31.46 26.52 7.44
C THR A 495 -32.12 25.20 7.83
N PRO A 496 -32.15 24.80 9.11
CA PRO A 496 -32.71 23.53 9.57
C PRO A 496 -34.23 23.44 9.39
N ILE A 497 -34.72 22.24 9.13
CA ILE A 497 -36.17 21.89 9.06
C ILE A 497 -36.42 20.65 9.91
N THR A 498 -37.57 20.58 10.56
CA THR A 498 -38.08 19.40 11.29
C THR A 498 -39.10 18.66 10.47
N THR A 499 -39.09 17.33 10.48
CA THR A 499 -40.09 16.44 9.86
C THR A 499 -40.37 15.25 10.74
N THR A 500 -41.57 14.67 10.60
CA THR A 500 -42.04 13.49 11.32
C THR A 500 -42.34 12.29 10.42
N SER A 501 -42.17 12.39 9.09
CA SER A 501 -42.47 11.31 8.16
C SER A 501 -41.20 10.70 7.53
N PHE A 502 -41.23 9.40 7.21
CA PHE A 502 -40.05 8.62 6.81
C PHE A 502 -40.23 7.88 5.47
N ASP A 503 -40.99 8.42 4.54
CA ASP A 503 -41.34 7.72 3.31
C ASP A 503 -40.26 7.74 2.22
N SER A 504 -39.19 8.50 2.42
CA SER A 504 -38.06 8.60 1.49
C SER A 504 -36.69 8.74 2.21
N VAL A 505 -35.57 8.53 1.48
CA VAL A 505 -34.24 8.76 1.98
C VAL A 505 -34.07 10.19 2.53
N TYR A 506 -34.65 11.17 1.86
CA TYR A 506 -34.60 12.56 2.30
C TYR A 506 -35.30 12.77 3.63
N GLN A 507 -36.42 12.10 3.85
CA GLN A 507 -37.15 12.18 5.11
C GLN A 507 -36.38 11.55 6.27
N VAL A 508 -35.67 10.44 6.02
CA VAL A 508 -34.79 9.81 7.01
C VAL A 508 -33.66 10.77 7.38
N LEU A 509 -33.07 11.46 6.41
CA LEU A 509 -32.01 12.45 6.66
C LEU A 509 -32.51 13.64 7.50
N PHE A 510 -33.71 14.14 7.27
CA PHE A 510 -34.31 15.21 8.08
C PHE A 510 -34.57 14.80 9.53
N ALA A 511 -34.91 13.55 9.77
CA ALA A 511 -35.19 13.06 11.11
C ALA A 511 -33.93 12.61 11.90
N HIS A 512 -32.77 12.58 11.23
CA HIS A 512 -31.54 12.16 11.87
C HIS A 512 -31.04 13.25 12.82
N GLY A 513 -30.91 12.94 14.11
CA GLY A 513 -30.31 13.83 15.10
C GLY A 513 -28.79 13.94 14.89
N TRP A 514 -28.26 15.17 14.85
CA TRP A 514 -26.83 15.41 14.66
C TRP A 514 -26.27 16.34 15.71
N LYS A 515 -25.15 15.98 16.33
CA LYS A 515 -24.52 16.77 17.39
C LYS A 515 -23.32 17.51 16.83
N ILE A 516 -23.53 18.73 16.35
CA ILE A 516 -22.46 19.55 15.72
C ILE A 516 -21.29 19.78 16.67
N GLY A 517 -21.54 19.93 17.98
CA GLY A 517 -20.47 20.17 18.96
C GLY A 517 -19.51 19.01 19.12
N ASP A 518 -19.99 17.77 18.97
CA ASP A 518 -19.22 16.54 19.11
C ASP A 518 -18.67 16.08 17.76
N ASP A 519 -19.49 16.16 16.69
CA ASP A 519 -19.23 15.51 15.40
C ASP A 519 -18.80 16.50 14.30
N GLY A 520 -18.89 17.81 14.56
CA GLY A 520 -18.69 18.84 13.53
C GLY A 520 -19.86 18.93 12.55
N LEU A 521 -19.65 19.57 11.40
CA LEU A 521 -20.62 19.59 10.30
C LEU A 521 -20.58 18.29 9.51
N PRO A 522 -21.73 17.75 9.07
CA PRO A 522 -21.73 16.62 8.14
C PRO A 522 -21.04 17.00 6.82
N CYS A 523 -20.23 16.10 6.26
CA CYS A 523 -19.45 16.36 5.04
C CYS A 523 -18.61 17.65 5.14
N ASN A 524 -17.95 17.84 6.28
CA ASN A 524 -17.08 18.99 6.53
C ASN A 524 -15.78 18.93 5.72
N GLN A 525 -14.98 20.00 5.77
CA GLN A 525 -13.74 20.12 5.01
C GLN A 525 -12.72 19.02 5.31
N GLU A 526 -12.61 18.58 6.56
CA GLU A 526 -11.69 17.52 6.92
C GLU A 526 -12.16 16.15 6.40
N GLU A 527 -13.45 15.81 6.51
CA GLU A 527 -14.02 14.57 6.00
C GLU A 527 -13.89 14.49 4.47
N LEU A 528 -14.15 15.59 3.76
CA LEU A 528 -13.98 15.68 2.32
C LEU A 528 -12.52 15.45 1.92
N ALA A 529 -11.58 16.12 2.60
CA ALA A 529 -10.14 15.98 2.34
C ALA A 529 -9.62 14.60 2.71
N TYR A 530 -10.08 14.00 3.82
CA TYR A 530 -9.74 12.63 4.19
C TYR A 530 -10.18 11.65 3.11
N THR A 531 -11.43 11.79 2.64
CA THR A 531 -11.99 10.95 1.57
C THR A 531 -11.20 11.14 0.27
N LEU A 532 -10.85 12.37 -0.09
CA LEU A 532 -10.01 12.66 -1.26
C LEU A 532 -8.66 11.93 -1.18
N LEU A 533 -8.01 11.98 -0.01
CA LEU A 533 -6.75 11.29 0.22
C LEU A 533 -6.87 9.76 0.12
N THR A 534 -8.05 9.17 0.38
CA THR A 534 -8.22 7.74 0.16
C THR A 534 -8.18 7.36 -1.31
N PHE A 535 -8.60 8.22 -2.22
CA PHE A 535 -8.50 7.99 -3.66
C PHE A 535 -7.11 8.36 -4.23
N GLY A 536 -6.49 9.42 -3.74
CA GLY A 536 -5.16 9.84 -4.15
C GLY A 536 -4.05 9.07 -3.43
N TYR A 537 -3.83 9.37 -2.15
CA TYR A 537 -2.70 8.85 -1.37
C TYR A 537 -2.80 7.35 -1.06
N ILE A 538 -3.97 6.86 -0.61
CA ILE A 538 -4.12 5.44 -0.24
C ILE A 538 -3.98 4.53 -1.46
N PHE A 539 -4.46 4.96 -2.62
CA PHE A 539 -4.22 4.26 -3.88
C PHE A 539 -2.71 4.10 -4.15
N LEU A 540 -1.95 5.18 -4.11
CA LEU A 540 -0.50 5.15 -4.34
C LEU A 540 0.25 4.36 -3.25
N ARG A 541 -0.17 4.48 -2.00
CA ARG A 541 0.35 3.66 -0.88
C ARG A 541 0.14 2.18 -1.14
N SER A 542 -1.04 1.80 -1.59
CA SER A 542 -1.38 0.41 -1.90
C SER A 542 -0.59 -0.14 -3.08
N MET A 543 -0.38 0.66 -4.12
CA MET A 543 0.54 0.34 -5.22
C MET A 543 1.95 0.04 -4.71
N ARG A 544 2.47 0.88 -3.80
CA ARG A 544 3.77 0.65 -3.16
C ARG A 544 3.81 -0.65 -2.34
N ILE A 545 2.75 -0.96 -1.58
CA ILE A 545 2.64 -2.20 -0.79
C ILE A 545 2.66 -3.43 -1.69
N LEU A 546 1.99 -3.38 -2.84
CA LEU A 546 1.98 -4.46 -3.84
C LEU A 546 3.26 -4.53 -4.68
N GLY A 547 4.24 -3.66 -4.44
CA GLY A 547 5.48 -3.61 -5.21
C GLY A 547 5.34 -2.99 -6.60
N LEU A 548 4.24 -2.30 -6.89
CA LEU A 548 3.92 -1.63 -8.14
C LEU A 548 4.17 -0.11 -8.05
N ALA A 549 5.13 0.32 -7.23
CA ALA A 549 5.43 1.72 -7.00
C ALA A 549 5.72 2.46 -8.32
N LEU A 550 5.07 3.61 -8.48
CA LEU A 550 5.26 4.53 -9.59
C LEU A 550 6.57 5.34 -9.41
N SER A 551 6.97 6.06 -10.44
CA SER A 551 8.03 7.06 -10.31
C SER A 551 7.58 8.23 -9.41
N PRO A 552 8.50 8.95 -8.73
CA PRO A 552 8.10 10.11 -7.92
C PRO A 552 7.32 11.17 -8.71
N SER A 553 7.68 11.40 -9.98
CA SER A 553 6.96 12.33 -10.86
C SER A 553 5.55 11.84 -11.21
N ASP A 554 5.36 10.53 -11.37
CA ASP A 554 4.05 9.94 -11.63
C ASP A 554 3.17 9.99 -10.37
N GLU A 555 3.74 9.74 -9.19
CA GLU A 555 3.04 9.87 -7.92
C GLU A 555 2.57 11.32 -7.67
N GLU A 556 3.45 12.31 -7.95
CA GLU A 556 3.11 13.72 -7.87
C GLU A 556 2.03 14.12 -8.89
N ALA A 557 2.10 13.62 -10.12
CA ALA A 557 1.08 13.86 -11.14
C ALA A 557 -0.29 13.31 -10.71
N TYR A 558 -0.31 12.12 -10.12
CA TYR A 558 -1.53 11.50 -9.61
C TYR A 558 -2.13 12.28 -8.43
N LEU A 559 -1.32 12.70 -7.46
CA LEU A 559 -1.76 13.56 -6.35
C LEU A 559 -2.26 14.91 -6.85
N HIS A 560 -1.56 15.52 -7.82
CA HIS A 560 -1.95 16.79 -8.42
C HIS A 560 -3.36 16.73 -9.02
N THR A 561 -3.68 15.68 -9.76
CA THR A 561 -5.02 15.49 -10.32
C THR A 561 -6.09 15.42 -9.23
N TRP A 562 -5.84 14.67 -8.15
CA TRP A 562 -6.76 14.61 -7.02
C TRP A 562 -6.86 15.93 -6.26
N ASN A 563 -5.78 16.73 -6.21
CA ASN A 563 -5.83 18.08 -5.65
C ASN A 563 -6.74 19.02 -6.48
N VAL A 564 -6.67 18.92 -7.82
CA VAL A 564 -7.59 19.66 -8.73
C VAL A 564 -9.03 19.20 -8.52
N VAL A 565 -9.28 17.91 -8.39
CA VAL A 565 -10.61 17.36 -8.03
C VAL A 565 -11.09 17.91 -6.69
N GLY A 566 -10.21 17.99 -5.69
CA GLY A 566 -10.50 18.57 -4.38
C GLY A 566 -10.93 20.03 -4.49
N HIS A 567 -10.24 20.83 -5.31
CA HIS A 567 -10.59 22.22 -5.55
C HIS A 567 -12.01 22.36 -6.13
N ILE A 568 -12.33 21.56 -7.16
CA ILE A 568 -13.67 21.59 -7.78
C ILE A 568 -14.74 21.11 -6.79
N LEU A 569 -14.41 20.16 -5.90
CA LEU A 569 -15.27 19.70 -4.80
C LEU A 569 -15.45 20.76 -3.68
N GLY A 570 -14.74 21.88 -3.73
CA GLY A 570 -14.81 22.93 -2.71
C GLY A 570 -13.91 22.69 -1.49
N ILE A 571 -12.94 21.80 -1.59
CA ILE A 571 -11.95 21.54 -0.53
C ILE A 571 -10.92 22.67 -0.50
N GLN A 572 -10.62 23.17 0.70
CA GLN A 572 -9.63 24.22 0.88
C GLN A 572 -8.23 23.75 0.55
N HIS A 573 -7.44 24.60 -0.10
CA HIS A 573 -6.10 24.26 -0.58
C HIS A 573 -5.12 23.84 0.53
N GLU A 574 -5.31 24.31 1.77
CA GLU A 574 -4.50 23.91 2.91
C GLU A 574 -4.70 22.44 3.35
N LEU A 575 -5.73 21.75 2.82
CA LEU A 575 -6.07 20.36 3.11
C LEU A 575 -5.64 19.39 2.00
N VAL A 576 -4.94 19.85 0.97
CA VAL A 576 -4.41 19.00 -0.10
C VAL A 576 -2.91 18.78 0.07
N ALA A 577 -2.35 17.80 -0.61
CA ALA A 577 -0.96 17.40 -0.46
C ALA A 577 -0.30 17.18 -1.83
N ASP A 578 0.82 17.84 -2.09
CA ASP A 578 1.54 17.75 -3.36
C ASP A 578 2.51 16.57 -3.42
N THR A 579 2.92 16.04 -2.27
CA THR A 579 3.87 14.94 -2.18
C THR A 579 3.36 13.79 -1.32
N MET A 580 3.85 12.59 -1.57
CA MET A 580 3.50 11.40 -0.78
C MET A 580 3.84 11.54 0.72
N GLU A 581 4.87 12.30 1.07
CA GLU A 581 5.23 12.51 2.48
C GLU A 581 4.26 13.50 3.16
N GLN A 582 3.86 14.58 2.49
CA GLN A 582 2.82 15.49 2.98
C GLN A 582 1.50 14.75 3.13
N ALA A 583 1.06 14.01 2.10
CA ALA A 583 -0.16 13.22 2.13
C ALA A 583 -0.17 12.19 3.28
N LYS A 584 0.95 11.52 3.53
CA LYS A 584 1.09 10.56 4.63
C LYS A 584 0.92 11.22 6.00
N VAL A 585 1.53 12.38 6.22
CA VAL A 585 1.44 13.09 7.51
C VAL A 585 0.03 13.62 7.71
N LEU A 586 -0.53 14.28 6.71
CA LEU A 586 -1.88 14.83 6.74
C LEU A 586 -2.93 13.74 6.98
N PHE A 587 -2.86 12.63 6.24
CA PHE A 587 -3.75 11.48 6.40
C PHE A 587 -3.67 10.89 7.81
N ALA A 588 -2.45 10.72 8.34
CA ALA A 588 -2.25 10.18 9.68
C ALA A 588 -2.78 11.10 10.79
N GLN A 589 -2.67 12.42 10.61
CA GLN A 589 -3.23 13.41 11.55
C GLN A 589 -4.77 13.35 11.56
N MET A 590 -5.41 13.38 10.39
CA MET A 590 -6.86 13.26 10.25
C MET A 590 -7.38 11.94 10.83
N GLN A 591 -6.72 10.82 10.52
CA GLN A 591 -7.11 9.50 11.01
C GLN A 591 -6.97 9.39 12.54
N LYS A 592 -5.90 9.95 13.10
CA LYS A 592 -5.68 9.97 14.55
C LYS A 592 -6.77 10.76 15.27
N ARG A 593 -7.15 11.91 14.71
CA ARG A 593 -8.18 12.78 15.27
C ARG A 593 -9.57 12.14 15.14
N GLY A 594 -9.96 11.72 13.94
CA GLY A 594 -11.27 11.13 13.69
C GLY A 594 -11.54 9.87 14.51
N ARG A 595 -10.51 9.06 14.81
CA ARG A 595 -10.65 7.90 15.71
C ARG A 595 -10.91 8.26 17.16
N ALA A 596 -10.66 9.49 17.59
CA ALA A 596 -10.96 9.91 18.96
C ALA A 596 -12.47 10.05 19.20
N ASN A 597 -13.26 10.17 18.13
CA ASN A 597 -14.70 10.22 18.19
C ASN A 597 -15.28 8.79 18.35
N SER A 598 -16.35 8.64 19.10
CA SER A 598 -17.03 7.35 19.33
C SER A 598 -18.51 7.47 19.01
N TYR A 599 -19.02 6.50 18.28
CA TYR A 599 -20.45 6.37 17.96
C TYR A 599 -21.05 5.14 18.60
N THR A 600 -22.28 5.23 19.08
CA THR A 600 -23.02 4.09 19.65
C THR A 600 -24.43 4.09 19.07
N PRO A 601 -24.83 3.09 18.26
CA PRO A 601 -24.01 1.96 17.79
C PRO A 601 -22.94 2.38 16.76
N ASP A 602 -21.80 1.69 16.73
CA ASP A 602 -20.72 1.94 15.76
C ASP A 602 -21.13 1.39 14.36
N PRO A 603 -21.28 2.24 13.31
CA PRO A 603 -21.69 1.81 11.99
C PRO A 603 -20.58 1.15 11.15
N ARG A 604 -19.31 1.33 11.54
CA ARG A 604 -18.14 0.92 10.77
C ARG A 604 -18.09 -0.59 10.45
N PRO A 605 -18.34 -1.50 11.42
CA PRO A 605 -18.32 -2.94 11.16
C PRO A 605 -19.38 -3.39 10.17
N ALA A 606 -20.58 -2.80 10.21
CA ALA A 606 -21.67 -3.12 9.30
C ALA A 606 -21.34 -2.70 7.86
N LEU A 607 -20.78 -1.50 7.68
CA LEU A 607 -20.32 -0.99 6.39
C LEU A 607 -19.21 -1.85 5.80
N GLY A 608 -18.21 -2.22 6.63
CA GLY A 608 -17.12 -3.09 6.20
C GLY A 608 -17.57 -4.49 5.80
N ALA A 609 -18.49 -5.08 6.57
CA ALA A 609 -19.07 -6.40 6.26
C ALA A 609 -19.87 -6.36 4.94
N ALA A 610 -20.70 -5.33 4.74
CA ALA A 610 -21.51 -5.18 3.53
C ALA A 610 -20.62 -5.04 2.28
N LEU A 611 -19.53 -4.26 2.36
CA LEU A 611 -18.56 -4.11 1.28
C LEU A 611 -17.87 -5.45 0.96
N MET A 612 -17.37 -6.16 1.96
CA MET A 612 -16.68 -7.44 1.76
C MET A 612 -17.61 -8.50 1.20
N ASN A 613 -18.85 -8.60 1.68
CA ASN A 613 -19.86 -9.52 1.14
C ASN A 613 -20.15 -9.26 -0.35
N SER A 614 -20.26 -7.98 -0.75
CA SER A 614 -20.44 -7.63 -2.16
C SER A 614 -19.28 -8.12 -3.02
N MET A 615 -18.06 -8.00 -2.53
CA MET A 615 -16.86 -8.45 -3.24
C MET A 615 -16.74 -9.98 -3.29
N GLU A 616 -17.04 -10.68 -2.21
CA GLU A 616 -17.03 -12.14 -2.15
C GLU A 616 -18.06 -12.77 -3.11
N ASN A 617 -19.21 -12.10 -3.31
CA ASN A 617 -20.25 -12.56 -4.22
C ASN A 617 -19.84 -12.50 -5.70
N VAL A 618 -18.92 -11.63 -6.06
CA VAL A 618 -18.38 -11.52 -7.43
C VAL A 618 -17.41 -12.68 -7.74
N ILE A 619 -16.77 -13.26 -6.72
CA ILE A 619 -15.76 -14.30 -6.91
C ILE A 619 -16.42 -15.67 -7.11
N PRO A 620 -16.23 -16.33 -8.29
CA PRO A 620 -16.89 -17.60 -8.60
C PRO A 620 -16.35 -18.78 -7.81
N LEU A 621 -15.09 -18.76 -7.42
CA LEU A 621 -14.39 -19.87 -6.76
C LEU A 621 -14.50 -19.73 -5.23
N ARG A 622 -15.18 -20.68 -4.57
CA ARG A 622 -15.40 -20.68 -3.12
C ARG A 622 -14.10 -20.53 -2.30
N ILE A 623 -13.02 -21.14 -2.76
CA ILE A 623 -11.71 -21.13 -2.08
C ILE A 623 -11.06 -19.72 -2.09
N LEU A 624 -11.39 -18.89 -3.09
CA LEU A 624 -10.84 -17.53 -3.25
C LEU A 624 -11.76 -16.45 -2.66
N LYS A 625 -12.98 -16.79 -2.24
CA LYS A 625 -13.91 -15.81 -1.63
C LYS A 625 -13.33 -15.02 -0.47
N PRO A 626 -12.49 -15.58 0.44
CA PRO A 626 -11.88 -14.82 1.52
C PRO A 626 -10.75 -13.87 1.08
N PHE A 627 -10.32 -13.90 -0.19
CA PHE A 627 -9.20 -13.08 -0.66
C PHE A 627 -9.42 -11.56 -0.58
N PRO A 628 -10.61 -10.99 -0.89
CA PRO A 628 -10.86 -9.57 -0.68
C PRO A 628 -10.65 -9.14 0.77
N VAL A 629 -11.14 -9.91 1.74
CA VAL A 629 -10.93 -9.65 3.17
C VAL A 629 -9.45 -9.69 3.54
N LEU A 630 -8.71 -10.69 3.06
CA LEU A 630 -7.28 -10.84 3.32
C LEU A 630 -6.46 -9.73 2.65
N LEU A 631 -6.83 -9.35 1.43
CA LEU A 631 -6.19 -8.25 0.70
C LEU A 631 -6.45 -6.91 1.39
N THR A 632 -7.69 -6.65 1.84
CA THR A 632 -8.04 -5.45 2.61
C THR A 632 -7.22 -5.37 3.90
N ARG A 633 -7.09 -6.46 4.65
CA ARG A 633 -6.23 -6.50 5.84
C ARG A 633 -4.76 -6.23 5.52
N HIS A 634 -4.28 -6.72 4.39
CA HIS A 634 -2.91 -6.51 3.95
C HIS A 634 -2.64 -5.05 3.56
N LEU A 635 -3.60 -4.40 2.90
CA LEU A 635 -3.46 -3.04 2.39
C LEU A 635 -3.76 -1.97 3.45
N CYS A 636 -4.81 -2.16 4.26
CA CYS A 636 -5.24 -1.20 5.29
C CYS A 636 -4.52 -1.37 6.63
N GLY A 637 -3.94 -2.55 6.89
CA GLY A 637 -3.31 -2.88 8.16
C GLY A 637 -4.28 -3.42 9.22
N ALA A 638 -3.72 -3.99 10.30
CA ALA A 638 -4.49 -4.73 11.30
C ALA A 638 -5.47 -3.84 12.09
N MET A 639 -5.05 -2.61 12.42
CA MET A 639 -5.86 -1.69 13.23
C MET A 639 -7.08 -1.20 12.45
N ASN A 640 -6.89 -0.74 11.20
CA ASN A 640 -7.99 -0.30 10.34
C ASN A 640 -8.96 -1.44 10.03
N ALA A 641 -8.43 -2.66 9.78
CA ALA A 641 -9.22 -3.85 9.57
C ALA A 641 -10.07 -4.23 10.80
N GLN A 642 -9.58 -3.96 12.01
CA GLN A 642 -10.33 -4.15 13.24
C GLN A 642 -11.45 -3.13 13.37
N ASP A 643 -11.18 -1.85 13.12
CA ASP A 643 -12.15 -0.76 13.19
C ASP A 643 -13.37 -1.02 12.29
N ILE A 644 -13.14 -1.50 11.07
CA ILE A 644 -14.21 -1.79 10.10
C ILE A 644 -14.77 -3.22 10.19
N GLY A 645 -14.46 -3.96 11.25
CA GLY A 645 -15.04 -5.27 11.51
C GLY A 645 -14.56 -6.42 10.60
N VAL A 646 -13.55 -6.20 9.74
CA VAL A 646 -13.02 -7.24 8.83
C VAL A 646 -11.89 -8.07 9.43
N SER A 647 -11.64 -7.96 10.74
CA SER A 647 -10.63 -8.75 11.47
C SER A 647 -11.10 -10.16 11.86
N GLY A 648 -12.34 -10.56 11.55
CA GLY A 648 -12.96 -11.84 11.89
C GLY A 648 -12.12 -13.07 11.53
N ARG A 649 -12.47 -14.23 12.07
CA ARG A 649 -11.71 -15.47 11.84
C ARG A 649 -11.82 -15.93 10.38
N VAL A 650 -10.71 -15.90 9.66
CA VAL A 650 -10.56 -16.55 8.35
C VAL A 650 -9.83 -17.86 8.56
N SER A 651 -10.19 -18.93 7.82
CA SER A 651 -9.58 -20.25 7.98
C SER A 651 -8.07 -20.17 7.84
N LEU A 652 -7.33 -20.98 8.60
CA LEU A 652 -5.87 -21.06 8.51
C LEU A 652 -5.44 -21.45 7.09
N PHE A 653 -6.19 -22.32 6.44
CA PHE A 653 -5.94 -22.74 5.06
C PHE A 653 -6.01 -21.54 4.09
N SER A 654 -7.08 -20.73 4.15
CA SER A 654 -7.21 -19.54 3.28
C SER A 654 -6.12 -18.51 3.55
N ARG A 655 -5.73 -18.33 4.81
CA ARG A 655 -4.62 -17.44 5.19
C ARG A 655 -3.28 -17.93 4.64
N SER A 656 -3.00 -19.23 4.77
CA SER A 656 -1.77 -19.84 4.25
C SER A 656 -1.74 -19.80 2.73
N LEU A 657 -2.87 -20.09 2.08
CA LEU A 657 -3.01 -20.02 0.62
C LEU A 657 -2.79 -18.57 0.12
N PHE A 658 -3.37 -17.58 0.77
CA PHE A 658 -3.17 -16.17 0.43
C PHE A 658 -1.71 -15.74 0.66
N ALA A 659 -1.10 -16.13 1.78
CA ALA A 659 0.30 -15.83 2.06
C ALA A 659 1.23 -16.49 1.02
N LEU A 660 1.00 -17.75 0.70
CA LEU A 660 1.74 -18.47 -0.36
C LEU A 660 1.56 -17.77 -1.71
N PHE A 661 0.33 -17.40 -2.06
CA PHE A 661 0.03 -16.68 -3.29
C PHE A 661 0.80 -15.34 -3.37
N MET A 662 0.79 -14.54 -2.30
CA MET A 662 1.53 -13.28 -2.24
C MET A 662 3.06 -13.46 -2.32
N ILE A 663 3.59 -14.51 -1.67
CA ILE A 663 5.02 -14.85 -1.73
C ILE A 663 5.41 -15.29 -3.14
N VAL A 664 4.67 -16.23 -3.72
CA VAL A 664 4.95 -16.76 -5.06
C VAL A 664 4.87 -15.65 -6.11
N ILE A 665 3.82 -14.83 -6.06
CA ILE A 665 3.69 -13.68 -6.97
C ILE A 665 4.85 -12.70 -6.77
N GLY A 666 5.19 -12.36 -5.53
CA GLY A 666 6.30 -11.44 -5.23
C GLY A 666 7.65 -11.98 -5.71
N LEU A 667 7.90 -13.27 -5.57
CA LEU A 667 9.11 -13.93 -6.06
C LEU A 667 9.17 -13.94 -7.60
N ILE A 668 8.09 -14.39 -8.23
CA ILE A 668 8.02 -14.44 -9.71
C ILE A 668 8.09 -13.02 -10.29
N ASP A 669 7.37 -12.08 -9.70
CA ASP A 669 7.40 -10.67 -10.11
C ASP A 669 8.80 -10.06 -9.96
N GLY A 670 9.52 -10.42 -8.89
CA GLY A 670 10.92 -10.03 -8.68
C GLY A 670 11.86 -10.53 -9.77
N VAL A 671 11.75 -11.80 -10.14
CA VAL A 671 12.55 -12.43 -11.20
C VAL A 671 12.15 -11.89 -12.58
N VAL A 672 10.86 -11.82 -12.86
CA VAL A 672 10.36 -11.36 -14.16
C VAL A 672 10.71 -9.89 -14.41
N ARG A 673 10.61 -9.02 -13.41
CA ARG A 673 11.02 -7.61 -13.53
C ARG A 673 12.51 -7.40 -13.66
N PHE A 674 13.32 -8.35 -13.24
CA PHE A 674 14.75 -8.30 -13.51
C PHE A 674 15.02 -8.46 -15.01
N ILE A 675 14.26 -9.33 -15.70
CA ILE A 675 14.40 -9.60 -17.14
C ILE A 675 13.59 -8.58 -17.96
N PHE A 676 12.37 -8.27 -17.52
CA PHE A 676 11.42 -7.35 -18.17
C PHE A 676 10.97 -6.27 -17.17
N PRO A 677 11.70 -5.15 -17.04
CA PRO A 677 11.46 -4.14 -15.99
C PRO A 677 10.04 -3.54 -15.95
N GLU A 678 9.35 -3.54 -17.06
CA GLU A 678 8.00 -2.95 -17.20
C GLU A 678 6.87 -3.97 -17.00
N PHE A 679 7.15 -5.26 -16.99
CA PHE A 679 6.16 -6.32 -16.83
C PHE A 679 6.03 -6.77 -15.36
N SER A 680 4.78 -7.01 -14.91
CA SER A 680 4.47 -7.51 -13.57
C SER A 680 3.33 -8.54 -13.62
N ILE A 681 3.55 -9.70 -13.03
CA ILE A 681 2.50 -10.73 -12.88
C ILE A 681 1.41 -10.27 -11.91
N THR A 682 1.78 -9.51 -10.88
CA THR A 682 0.81 -8.87 -9.99
C THR A 682 -0.15 -8.00 -10.79
N ARG A 683 0.37 -7.21 -11.74
CA ARG A 683 -0.44 -6.39 -12.65
C ARG A 683 -1.38 -7.24 -13.51
N LEU A 684 -0.90 -8.33 -14.11
CA LEU A 684 -1.72 -9.23 -14.91
C LEU A 684 -2.90 -9.82 -14.10
N ILE A 685 -2.62 -10.35 -12.91
CA ILE A 685 -3.66 -10.96 -12.06
C ILE A 685 -4.71 -9.94 -11.63
N THR A 686 -4.26 -8.75 -11.22
CA THR A 686 -5.17 -7.68 -10.80
C THR A 686 -5.97 -7.10 -11.96
N ARG A 687 -5.44 -7.11 -13.19
CA ARG A 687 -6.18 -6.75 -14.41
C ARG A 687 -7.32 -7.74 -14.67
N ILE A 688 -7.06 -9.04 -14.60
CA ILE A 688 -8.09 -10.09 -14.80
C ILE A 688 -9.17 -9.97 -13.72
N LEU A 689 -8.80 -9.83 -12.45
CA LEU A 689 -9.75 -9.69 -11.35
C LEU A 689 -10.59 -8.40 -11.47
N GLY A 690 -9.94 -7.28 -11.78
CA GLY A 690 -10.60 -6.00 -11.95
C GLY A 690 -11.56 -5.99 -13.14
N TYR A 691 -11.20 -6.63 -14.26
CA TYR A 691 -12.08 -6.79 -15.41
C TYR A 691 -13.38 -7.53 -15.02
N HIS A 692 -13.27 -8.67 -14.35
CA HIS A 692 -14.43 -9.42 -13.90
C HIS A 692 -15.27 -8.65 -12.88
N PHE A 693 -14.62 -7.88 -12.04
CA PHE A 693 -15.27 -7.03 -11.06
C PHE A 693 -16.06 -5.89 -11.73
N MET A 694 -15.43 -5.19 -12.66
CA MET A 694 -16.03 -4.09 -13.41
C MET A 694 -17.21 -4.56 -14.25
N SER A 695 -17.03 -5.64 -15.02
CA SER A 695 -18.08 -6.16 -15.90
C SER A 695 -19.31 -6.65 -15.12
N ARG A 696 -19.13 -7.22 -13.94
CA ARG A 696 -20.29 -7.68 -13.12
C ARG A 696 -20.93 -6.57 -12.29
N LEU A 697 -20.14 -5.65 -11.75
CA LEU A 697 -20.65 -4.65 -10.81
C LEU A 697 -21.16 -3.38 -11.49
N LEU A 698 -20.40 -2.84 -12.44
CA LEU A 698 -20.75 -1.58 -13.08
C LEU A 698 -21.71 -1.76 -14.25
N MET A 699 -21.53 -2.82 -15.03
CA MET A 699 -22.31 -3.05 -16.25
C MET A 699 -23.63 -3.77 -16.02
N ASN A 700 -23.87 -4.32 -14.83
CA ASN A 700 -25.15 -4.96 -14.52
C ASN A 700 -26.22 -3.92 -14.15
N GLN A 701 -26.96 -3.43 -15.14
CA GLN A 701 -27.93 -2.34 -15.02
C GLN A 701 -29.32 -2.76 -14.50
N THR A 702 -29.46 -3.87 -13.85
CA THR A 702 -30.78 -4.36 -13.39
C THR A 702 -31.40 -3.52 -12.25
N ARG A 703 -30.83 -2.40 -11.84
CA ARG A 703 -31.30 -1.52 -10.76
C ARG A 703 -31.21 -0.02 -11.13
N PRO A 704 -31.98 0.88 -10.46
CA PRO A 704 -32.38 2.21 -10.94
C PRO A 704 -31.30 3.31 -11.02
N LEU A 705 -30.02 3.03 -10.94
CA LEU A 705 -29.00 4.01 -11.27
C LEU A 705 -28.75 3.96 -12.77
N ASN A 706 -29.47 4.76 -13.54
CA ASN A 706 -29.20 4.93 -14.96
C ASN A 706 -27.92 5.80 -15.08
N LEU A 707 -26.80 5.16 -15.32
CA LEU A 707 -25.61 5.88 -15.80
C LEU A 707 -25.91 6.43 -17.21
N PRO A 708 -25.48 7.66 -17.54
CA PRO A 708 -25.61 8.18 -18.90
C PRO A 708 -25.04 7.20 -19.92
N GLU A 709 -25.72 6.98 -21.06
CA GLU A 709 -25.28 6.04 -22.09
C GLU A 709 -23.87 6.36 -22.58
N GLN A 710 -23.53 7.63 -22.68
CA GLN A 710 -22.20 8.07 -23.07
C GLN A 710 -21.12 7.61 -22.07
N LEU A 711 -21.39 7.75 -20.77
CA LEU A 711 -20.46 7.29 -19.73
C LEU A 711 -20.30 5.76 -19.74
N LEU A 712 -21.37 5.02 -20.07
CA LEU A 712 -21.33 3.57 -20.23
C LEU A 712 -20.51 3.16 -21.45
N ASN A 713 -20.65 3.87 -22.56
CA ASN A 713 -19.88 3.64 -23.77
C ASN A 713 -18.40 3.95 -23.51
N ASP A 714 -18.08 5.10 -22.92
CA ASP A 714 -16.71 5.47 -22.56
C ASP A 714 -16.07 4.45 -21.58
N THR A 715 -16.86 3.94 -20.65
CA THR A 715 -16.41 2.91 -19.71
C THR A 715 -16.22 1.55 -20.42
N ASN A 716 -17.08 1.20 -21.36
CA ASN A 716 -16.92 0.00 -22.18
C ASN A 716 -15.66 0.08 -23.07
N ASP A 717 -15.48 1.20 -23.75
CA ASP A 717 -14.30 1.43 -24.60
C ASP A 717 -13.02 1.38 -23.76
N ALA A 718 -13.05 1.93 -22.54
CA ALA A 718 -11.96 1.83 -21.59
C ALA A 718 -11.69 0.39 -21.16
N ILE A 719 -12.72 -0.39 -20.82
CA ILE A 719 -12.61 -1.80 -20.45
C ILE A 719 -12.08 -2.64 -21.62
N ASP A 720 -12.55 -2.38 -22.83
CA ASP A 720 -12.07 -3.07 -24.04
C ASP A 720 -10.61 -2.71 -24.36
N SER A 721 -10.19 -1.47 -24.10
CA SER A 721 -8.78 -1.06 -24.24
C SER A 721 -7.86 -1.73 -23.22
N TRP A 722 -8.38 -2.20 -22.09
CA TRP A 722 -7.60 -2.93 -21.09
C TRP A 722 -7.25 -4.35 -21.52
N SER A 723 -7.86 -4.89 -22.58
CA SER A 723 -7.58 -6.22 -23.08
C SER A 723 -6.18 -6.40 -23.69
N ASP A 724 -5.56 -5.30 -24.13
CA ASP A 724 -4.19 -5.32 -24.68
C ASP A 724 -3.26 -4.41 -23.86
N ASP A 725 -2.35 -5.00 -23.10
CA ASP A 725 -1.28 -4.27 -22.43
C ASP A 725 -0.12 -4.04 -23.41
N ALA A 726 0.06 -2.81 -23.88
CA ALA A 726 1.15 -2.44 -24.76
C ALA A 726 2.56 -2.70 -24.19
N LYS A 727 2.67 -2.85 -22.87
CA LYS A 727 3.92 -3.12 -22.13
C LYS A 727 4.13 -4.61 -21.87
N ALA A 728 3.15 -5.46 -22.16
CA ALA A 728 3.23 -6.90 -21.97
C ALA A 728 3.64 -7.63 -23.24
N PRO A 729 4.44 -8.71 -23.14
CA PRO A 729 4.70 -9.59 -24.28
C PRO A 729 3.40 -10.15 -24.87
N GLY A 730 3.33 -10.34 -26.19
CA GLY A 730 2.10 -10.75 -26.90
C GLY A 730 1.46 -12.06 -26.38
N TRP A 731 2.24 -12.99 -25.84
CA TRP A 731 1.73 -14.22 -25.23
C TRP A 731 0.96 -13.94 -23.91
N VAL A 732 1.33 -12.90 -23.18
CA VAL A 732 0.63 -12.46 -21.94
C VAL A 732 -0.73 -11.89 -22.31
N ASN A 733 -0.79 -11.04 -23.31
CA ASN A 733 -2.06 -10.50 -23.83
C ASN A 733 -2.97 -11.61 -24.33
N SER A 734 -2.40 -12.68 -24.95
CA SER A 734 -3.15 -13.86 -25.37
C SER A 734 -3.74 -14.64 -24.19
N ILE A 735 -2.99 -14.78 -23.09
CA ILE A 735 -3.48 -15.39 -21.84
C ILE A 735 -4.57 -14.52 -21.23
N GLU A 736 -4.35 -13.21 -21.12
CA GLU A 736 -5.32 -12.26 -20.60
C GLU A 736 -6.62 -12.29 -21.39
N LYS A 737 -6.56 -12.26 -22.73
CA LYS A 737 -7.72 -12.43 -23.62
C LYS A 737 -8.48 -13.72 -23.37
N LYS A 738 -7.78 -14.82 -23.11
CA LYS A 738 -8.43 -16.11 -22.84
C LYS A 738 -9.24 -16.10 -21.54
N PHE A 739 -8.85 -15.30 -20.55
CA PHE A 739 -9.54 -15.19 -19.27
C PHE A 739 -10.56 -14.05 -19.22
N THR A 740 -10.41 -13.01 -20.05
CA THR A 740 -11.29 -11.83 -20.09
C THR A 740 -12.34 -11.90 -21.21
N SER A 741 -12.02 -12.51 -22.36
CA SER A 741 -12.87 -12.52 -23.57
C SER A 741 -13.95 -13.61 -23.59
N LYS A 742 -14.16 -14.38 -22.55
CA LYS A 742 -15.26 -15.34 -22.46
C LYS A 742 -16.58 -14.65 -22.15
N GLY A 743 -17.16 -14.16 -23.18
CA GLY A 743 -18.51 -13.64 -23.22
C GLY A 743 -18.45 -12.23 -23.79
N ARG A 744 -18.76 -12.10 -25.08
CA ARG A 744 -19.39 -10.87 -25.52
C ARG A 744 -20.48 -10.60 -24.52
N TRP A 745 -20.32 -9.55 -23.76
CA TRP A 745 -21.33 -9.12 -22.83
C TRP A 745 -22.57 -8.78 -23.64
N SER A 746 -23.49 -9.73 -23.76
CA SER A 746 -24.83 -9.47 -24.27
C SER A 746 -25.59 -8.84 -23.12
N GLY A 747 -25.38 -7.55 -22.92
CA GLY A 747 -26.20 -6.76 -22.02
C GLY A 747 -27.65 -6.80 -22.49
N PRO A 748 -28.63 -6.54 -21.61
CA PRO A 748 -30.03 -6.51 -21.96
C PRO A 748 -30.41 -5.46 -23.01
N LEU A 749 -29.48 -4.63 -23.48
CA LEU A 749 -29.65 -3.64 -24.54
C LEU A 749 -29.45 -4.19 -25.98
N SER A 750 -29.09 -5.47 -26.14
CA SER A 750 -29.02 -6.13 -27.45
C SER A 750 -30.27 -6.98 -27.77
N ARG A 751 -31.39 -6.77 -27.10
CA ARG A 751 -32.68 -7.32 -27.48
C ARG A 751 -33.73 -6.25 -27.62
#